data_8414e6cfbe521acd930d321134adaab0
#
_entry.id   8414e6cfbe521acd930d321134adaab0
#
_cell.length_a   1.000
_cell.length_b   1.000
_cell.length_c   1.000
_cell.angle_alpha   90.00
_cell.angle_beta   90.00
_cell.angle_gamma   90.00
#
_symmetry.space_group_name_H-M   'P 1'
#
loop_
_entity.id
_entity.type
_entity.pdbx_description
1 polymer ?
#
loop_
_entity_poly.entity_id
_entity_poly.type
_entity_poly.pdbx_seq_one_letter_code
_entity_poly.pdbx_strand_id
1 'polypeptide(L)'
;MGAQKKRAAAAAAAARVSEDPDDLARQPLQAILLADSFTTKFRPITLERPKVLLPLVNVPMINYTLAWLEAAGVAEVFVFCCAHSKQVIDYLENSEWFSQPNFTVKTIESHNIISAGDALRLIYEQNVIHGDFVLISGDTVSNMSLTQALQEHKERKKKDNNAVMTMIIKKSKPSPITRQSRLGTDELFMAIDPNTKQLLYYEDKADHSKGTICLDKMLLAENPSISLHNDKQDCYIDICSPEVLSLFTDNFDYQHLRRHFVKGLLLDDIMGYKIFTHEIHSSYAARIDNYRSYDIVSKDIIQRWTYPYVPDVKFCGNRATKLERRGICFTAFNSEIEQSRSAQVGSFTVIGYGTKIGSNSKISDSVIGEGCTIGSNVLIEGSYIWDNVIIEDGCELRHVIVCDGVIMKAGAVLKPGVVLSFKVVIGERFVVPAYSKVSLLQQPTVHDSDEELEYADNSSGTVEFSSIQGTADQSNGEMTSESSEAHKPKLGTGGVGYIWSICEGGQEEEWRHSVAPIPEDKLTELSEAMDDDQELVTQDRTALSTSGELISDSNASEGDDNEDSKDDSVYFEKEVEATFLRAVEENVKVDHVILEVNSLRLSYNMTSADCAGAVFYSMMKLAIKTPHSSAIGLLTLYPSPFSMVASNAYPIYLSGELQQNTANIITTWQKLLKSYLLEIDEEIEIILKFEEMCLESAKEFSPLFARILHILYDKDILQEDAILRWADEKEGADESDKVFVRQSEKFIQWLREASEEED
;
A
#
# COMPACT_ATOMS: atom_id res chain seq x y z
N MET A 1 -11.15 -31.15 -58.09
CA MET A 1 -11.39 -30.52 -56.76
C MET A 1 -11.37 -31.49 -55.59
N GLY A 2 -11.45 -32.81 -55.77
CA GLY A 2 -11.43 -33.76 -54.63
C GLY A 2 -10.04 -34.17 -54.10
N ALA A 3 -8.99 -34.07 -54.92
CA ALA A 3 -7.65 -34.50 -54.56
C ALA A 3 -6.84 -33.43 -53.76
N GLN A 4 -7.14 -32.17 -53.95
CA GLN A 4 -6.50 -31.08 -53.22
C GLN A 4 -7.05 -30.95 -51.79
N LYS A 5 -8.38 -31.22 -51.57
CA LYS A 5 -8.95 -31.24 -50.20
C LYS A 5 -8.44 -32.41 -49.36
N LYS A 6 -8.15 -33.57 -49.97
CA LYS A 6 -7.56 -34.70 -49.24
C LYS A 6 -6.08 -34.48 -48.89
N ARG A 7 -5.33 -33.73 -49.70
CA ARG A 7 -3.94 -33.36 -49.40
C ARG A 7 -3.84 -32.29 -48.30
N ALA A 8 -4.75 -31.33 -48.27
CA ALA A 8 -4.82 -30.33 -47.22
C ALA A 8 -5.24 -30.92 -45.84
N ALA A 9 -6.20 -31.87 -45.87
CA ALA A 9 -6.59 -32.59 -44.65
C ALA A 9 -5.50 -33.58 -44.16
N ALA A 10 -4.71 -34.15 -45.04
CA ALA A 10 -3.57 -35.00 -44.65
C ALA A 10 -2.36 -34.17 -44.18
N ALA A 11 -2.17 -32.97 -44.69
CA ALA A 11 -1.15 -32.03 -44.18
C ALA A 11 -1.53 -31.45 -42.82
N ALA A 12 -2.81 -31.18 -42.59
CA ALA A 12 -3.31 -30.77 -41.26
C ALA A 12 -3.32 -31.92 -40.23
N ALA A 13 -3.41 -33.19 -40.65
CA ALA A 13 -3.28 -34.34 -39.78
C ALA A 13 -1.82 -34.74 -39.52
N ALA A 14 -0.88 -34.37 -40.41
CA ALA A 14 0.56 -34.59 -40.17
C ALA A 14 1.24 -33.51 -39.32
N ALA A 15 0.56 -32.39 -39.07
CA ALA A 15 1.00 -31.34 -38.14
C ALA A 15 0.57 -31.60 -36.70
N ARG A 16 -0.09 -32.71 -36.41
CA ARG A 16 -0.15 -33.26 -35.02
C ARG A 16 1.14 -34.00 -34.76
N VAL A 17 2.21 -33.26 -34.53
CA VAL A 17 3.43 -33.73 -33.89
C VAL A 17 2.97 -34.40 -32.56
N SER A 18 3.31 -35.66 -32.40
CA SER A 18 3.21 -36.34 -31.11
C SER A 18 4.11 -35.57 -30.17
N GLU A 19 3.53 -34.71 -29.37
CA GLU A 19 4.23 -34.08 -28.25
C GLU A 19 4.54 -35.19 -27.26
N ASP A 20 5.80 -35.68 -27.30
CA ASP A 20 6.33 -36.55 -26.24
C ASP A 20 6.23 -35.77 -24.90
N PRO A 21 5.72 -36.41 -23.84
CA PRO A 21 5.65 -35.78 -22.51
C PRO A 21 7.00 -35.24 -22.01
N ASP A 22 8.13 -35.77 -22.52
CA ASP A 22 9.50 -35.32 -22.23
C ASP A 22 9.90 -34.06 -22.99
N ASP A 23 9.29 -33.73 -24.11
CA ASP A 23 9.54 -32.48 -24.86
C ASP A 23 8.80 -31.30 -24.24
N LEU A 24 7.60 -31.51 -23.68
CA LEU A 24 6.87 -30.52 -22.88
C LEU A 24 7.62 -30.15 -21.58
N ALA A 25 8.41 -31.07 -21.02
CA ALA A 25 9.22 -30.81 -19.84
C ALA A 25 10.48 -29.99 -20.15
N ARG A 26 10.82 -29.78 -21.43
CA ARG A 26 12.03 -29.05 -21.87
C ARG A 26 11.74 -27.69 -22.49
N GLN A 27 10.46 -27.29 -22.62
CA GLN A 27 10.16 -25.97 -23.18
C GLN A 27 10.59 -24.87 -22.19
N PRO A 28 11.33 -23.85 -22.67
CA PRO A 28 11.75 -22.74 -21.83
C PRO A 28 10.51 -21.98 -21.33
N LEU A 29 10.49 -21.61 -20.05
CA LEU A 29 9.45 -20.77 -19.50
C LEU A 29 9.52 -19.38 -20.16
N GLN A 30 8.41 -18.95 -20.74
CA GLN A 30 8.29 -17.67 -21.45
C GLN A 30 7.48 -16.67 -20.61
N ALA A 31 7.74 -15.38 -20.82
CA ALA A 31 6.92 -14.31 -20.23
C ALA A 31 6.55 -13.25 -21.27
N ILE A 32 5.35 -12.70 -21.14
CA ILE A 32 4.91 -11.49 -21.83
C ILE A 32 4.94 -10.37 -20.79
N LEU A 33 5.76 -9.35 -21.06
CA LEU A 33 5.86 -8.14 -20.26
C LEU A 33 5.24 -6.98 -21.03
N LEU A 34 4.12 -6.45 -20.52
CA LEU A 34 3.50 -5.25 -21.08
C LEU A 34 4.23 -4.03 -20.54
N ALA A 35 4.99 -3.33 -21.41
CA ALA A 35 5.68 -2.11 -21.04
C ALA A 35 4.74 -0.91 -20.95
N ASP A 36 3.61 -0.97 -21.63
CA ASP A 36 2.56 0.03 -21.57
C ASP A 36 1.49 -0.38 -20.55
N SER A 37 1.15 0.55 -19.65
CA SER A 37 0.12 0.33 -18.64
C SER A 37 -1.27 0.75 -19.09
N PHE A 38 -1.38 1.43 -20.23
CA PHE A 38 -2.63 1.97 -20.79
C PHE A 38 -3.46 2.78 -19.77
N THR A 39 -2.79 3.58 -18.91
CA THR A 39 -3.44 4.41 -17.87
C THR A 39 -2.98 5.86 -17.91
N THR A 40 -3.86 6.78 -17.53
CA THR A 40 -3.58 8.22 -17.49
C THR A 40 -3.07 8.71 -16.12
N LYS A 41 -3.01 7.83 -15.13
CA LYS A 41 -2.75 8.18 -13.71
C LYS A 41 -1.37 8.83 -13.46
N PHE A 42 -0.37 8.60 -14.34
CA PHE A 42 0.95 9.22 -14.25
C PHE A 42 1.14 10.44 -15.16
N ARG A 43 0.05 10.96 -15.78
CA ARG A 43 0.14 12.24 -16.51
C ARG A 43 0.44 13.38 -15.51
N PRO A 44 1.28 14.36 -15.89
CA PRO A 44 1.87 14.64 -17.21
C PRO A 44 3.15 13.86 -17.54
N ILE A 45 3.75 13.15 -16.59
CA ILE A 45 5.07 12.53 -16.73
C ILE A 45 5.11 11.54 -17.92
N THR A 46 4.06 10.72 -18.05
CA THR A 46 3.98 9.70 -19.12
C THR A 46 3.79 10.25 -20.52
N LEU A 47 3.51 11.55 -20.67
CA LEU A 47 3.52 12.19 -21.99
C LEU A 47 4.92 12.37 -22.58
N GLU A 48 5.97 12.31 -21.74
CA GLU A 48 7.36 12.53 -22.16
C GLU A 48 8.22 11.27 -22.00
N ARG A 49 7.91 10.40 -21.05
CA ARG A 49 8.67 9.17 -20.74
C ARG A 49 7.74 8.00 -20.44
N PRO A 50 7.97 6.79 -20.99
CA PRO A 50 7.15 5.63 -20.69
C PRO A 50 7.28 5.28 -19.21
N LYS A 51 6.16 4.86 -18.59
CA LYS A 51 6.05 4.56 -17.17
C LYS A 51 7.12 3.58 -16.67
N VAL A 52 7.39 2.54 -17.43
CA VAL A 52 8.37 1.50 -17.07
C VAL A 52 9.81 2.00 -16.97
N LEU A 53 10.13 3.14 -17.57
CA LEU A 53 11.44 3.80 -17.48
C LEU A 53 11.48 4.89 -16.39
N LEU A 54 10.41 5.12 -15.64
CA LEU A 54 10.44 6.05 -14.51
C LEU A 54 11.32 5.47 -13.41
N PRO A 55 12.14 6.30 -12.75
CA PRO A 55 13.02 5.84 -11.69
C PRO A 55 12.22 5.47 -10.43
N LEU A 56 12.46 4.28 -9.94
CA LEU A 56 11.98 3.78 -8.66
C LEU A 56 13.21 3.57 -7.77
N VAL A 57 13.39 4.42 -6.77
CA VAL A 57 14.62 4.45 -5.95
C VAL A 57 15.89 4.49 -6.82
N ASN A 58 15.89 5.42 -7.79
CA ASN A 58 16.98 5.69 -8.77
C ASN A 58 17.27 4.54 -9.76
N VAL A 59 16.39 3.56 -9.89
CA VAL A 59 16.48 2.47 -10.87
C VAL A 59 15.20 2.44 -11.69
N PRO A 60 15.26 2.36 -13.04
CA PRO A 60 14.06 2.22 -13.87
C PRO A 60 13.18 1.03 -13.47
N MET A 61 11.87 1.22 -13.38
CA MET A 61 10.92 0.22 -12.88
C MET A 61 11.05 -1.13 -13.58
N ILE A 62 11.24 -1.13 -14.90
CA ILE A 62 11.34 -2.35 -15.70
C ILE A 62 12.46 -3.29 -15.22
N ASN A 63 13.54 -2.76 -14.63
CA ASN A 63 14.66 -3.55 -14.16
C ASN A 63 14.28 -4.45 -12.98
N TYR A 64 13.39 -4.00 -12.10
CA TYR A 64 12.88 -4.84 -11.01
C TYR A 64 12.08 -6.02 -11.55
N THR A 65 11.23 -5.77 -12.53
CA THR A 65 10.42 -6.82 -13.16
C THR A 65 11.29 -7.84 -13.91
N LEU A 66 12.26 -7.36 -14.73
CA LEU A 66 13.15 -8.24 -15.48
C LEU A 66 14.07 -9.04 -14.54
N ALA A 67 14.63 -8.42 -13.50
CA ALA A 67 15.47 -9.10 -12.52
C ALA A 67 14.70 -10.20 -11.76
N TRP A 68 13.45 -9.94 -11.45
CA TRP A 68 12.59 -10.95 -10.83
C TRP A 68 12.27 -12.10 -11.78
N LEU A 69 11.94 -11.82 -13.07
CA LEU A 69 11.68 -12.85 -14.07
C LEU A 69 12.90 -13.74 -14.30
N GLU A 70 14.09 -13.15 -14.40
CA GLU A 70 15.36 -13.89 -14.48
C GLU A 70 15.54 -14.81 -13.27
N ALA A 71 15.41 -14.28 -12.06
CA ALA A 71 15.53 -15.06 -10.82
C ALA A 71 14.45 -16.13 -10.67
N ALA A 72 13.28 -15.92 -11.23
CA ALA A 72 12.18 -16.89 -11.25
C ALA A 72 12.37 -18.03 -12.28
N GLY A 73 13.43 -17.98 -13.10
CA GLY A 73 13.78 -19.00 -14.07
C GLY A 73 13.08 -18.88 -15.43
N VAL A 74 12.57 -17.69 -15.75
CA VAL A 74 12.08 -17.39 -17.10
C VAL A 74 13.28 -17.33 -18.06
N ALA A 75 13.17 -17.99 -19.20
CA ALA A 75 14.24 -18.02 -20.19
C ALA A 75 14.08 -16.98 -21.31
N GLU A 76 12.84 -16.68 -21.69
CA GLU A 76 12.51 -15.72 -22.74
C GLU A 76 11.44 -14.73 -22.27
N VAL A 77 11.68 -13.44 -22.46
CA VAL A 77 10.72 -12.37 -22.16
C VAL A 77 10.43 -11.58 -23.43
N PHE A 78 9.15 -11.49 -23.77
CA PHE A 78 8.66 -10.66 -24.86
C PHE A 78 8.13 -9.34 -24.26
N VAL A 79 8.90 -8.26 -24.48
CA VAL A 79 8.54 -6.92 -24.01
C VAL A 79 7.72 -6.22 -25.07
N PHE A 80 6.45 -6.03 -24.80
CA PHE A 80 5.55 -5.30 -25.70
C PHE A 80 5.66 -3.80 -25.44
N CYS A 81 5.93 -3.02 -26.49
CA CYS A 81 6.09 -1.58 -26.44
C CYS A 81 5.19 -0.90 -27.47
N CYS A 82 4.46 0.13 -27.05
CA CYS A 82 3.61 0.95 -27.92
C CYS A 82 4.04 2.43 -27.84
N ALA A 83 3.55 3.14 -26.83
CA ALA A 83 3.94 4.52 -26.64
C ALA A 83 5.42 4.65 -26.25
N HIS A 84 6.06 5.65 -26.82
CA HIS A 84 7.49 5.87 -26.59
C HIS A 84 8.35 4.61 -26.77
N SER A 85 7.91 3.68 -27.65
CA SER A 85 8.56 2.39 -27.93
C SER A 85 10.06 2.52 -28.14
N LYS A 86 10.50 3.54 -28.90
CA LYS A 86 11.92 3.82 -29.15
C LYS A 86 12.72 4.02 -27.86
N GLN A 87 12.17 4.74 -26.87
CA GLN A 87 12.87 4.96 -25.61
C GLN A 87 13.07 3.65 -24.84
N VAL A 88 12.07 2.77 -24.85
CA VAL A 88 12.16 1.46 -24.18
C VAL A 88 13.14 0.55 -24.90
N ILE A 89 13.07 0.49 -26.26
CA ILE A 89 13.96 -0.33 -27.08
C ILE A 89 15.40 0.15 -26.93
N ASP A 90 15.67 1.45 -27.12
CA ASP A 90 17.00 2.03 -26.96
C ASP A 90 17.57 1.77 -25.55
N TYR A 91 16.73 1.84 -24.52
CA TYR A 91 17.15 1.53 -23.15
C TYR A 91 17.55 0.06 -23.00
N LEU A 92 16.71 -0.87 -23.46
CA LEU A 92 16.96 -2.30 -23.36
C LEU A 92 18.19 -2.72 -24.16
N GLU A 93 18.34 -2.25 -25.40
CA GLU A 93 19.49 -2.56 -26.26
C GLU A 93 20.83 -2.09 -25.68
N ASN A 94 20.82 -0.93 -24.98
CA ASN A 94 22.01 -0.40 -24.30
C ASN A 94 22.21 -0.97 -22.89
N SER A 95 21.33 -1.84 -22.43
CA SER A 95 21.37 -2.41 -21.09
C SER A 95 22.09 -3.77 -21.05
N GLU A 96 22.44 -4.22 -19.84
CA GLU A 96 23.03 -5.55 -19.60
C GLU A 96 22.04 -6.69 -19.96
N TRP A 97 20.74 -6.40 -20.11
CA TRP A 97 19.70 -7.40 -20.37
C TRP A 97 19.84 -8.10 -21.74
N PHE A 98 20.31 -7.39 -22.74
CA PHE A 98 20.54 -7.95 -24.08
C PHE A 98 21.75 -8.90 -24.18
N SER A 99 22.62 -8.88 -23.19
CA SER A 99 23.86 -9.69 -23.15
C SER A 99 23.81 -10.88 -22.20
N GLN A 100 22.66 -11.17 -21.59
CA GLN A 100 22.52 -12.27 -20.63
C GLN A 100 22.49 -13.63 -21.35
N PRO A 101 23.33 -14.63 -20.92
CA PRO A 101 23.46 -15.90 -21.63
C PRO A 101 22.24 -16.83 -21.52
N ASN A 102 21.48 -16.74 -20.42
CA ASN A 102 20.36 -17.64 -20.10
C ASN A 102 19.01 -16.94 -20.02
N PHE A 103 18.96 -15.66 -20.34
CA PHE A 103 17.77 -14.84 -20.25
C PHE A 103 17.69 -13.95 -21.50
N THR A 104 16.76 -14.24 -22.37
CA THR A 104 16.62 -13.56 -23.66
C THR A 104 15.46 -12.55 -23.61
N VAL A 105 15.77 -11.28 -23.82
CA VAL A 105 14.77 -10.21 -23.94
C VAL A 105 14.55 -9.90 -25.41
N LYS A 106 13.28 -9.99 -25.86
CA LYS A 106 12.85 -9.67 -27.21
C LYS A 106 11.79 -8.57 -27.16
N THR A 107 11.92 -7.55 -27.98
CA THR A 107 10.97 -6.44 -28.04
C THR A 107 9.97 -6.66 -29.16
N ILE A 108 8.69 -6.39 -28.88
CA ILE A 108 7.60 -6.38 -29.87
C ILE A 108 7.07 -4.96 -29.92
N GLU A 109 7.25 -4.30 -31.05
CA GLU A 109 6.86 -2.91 -31.24
C GLU A 109 5.55 -2.80 -32.01
N SER A 110 4.66 -1.92 -31.61
CA SER A 110 3.49 -1.52 -32.38
C SER A 110 3.10 -0.09 -32.02
N HIS A 111 2.67 0.69 -33.03
CA HIS A 111 2.30 2.09 -32.86
C HIS A 111 0.78 2.33 -32.80
N ASN A 112 -0.01 1.32 -33.17
CA ASN A 112 -1.46 1.46 -33.36
C ASN A 112 -2.29 0.72 -32.31
N ILE A 113 -1.67 0.28 -31.23
CA ILE A 113 -2.31 -0.48 -30.16
C ILE A 113 -2.80 0.47 -29.08
N ILE A 114 -4.07 0.33 -28.74
CA ILE A 114 -4.76 1.22 -27.79
C ILE A 114 -4.99 0.51 -26.44
N SER A 115 -5.00 -0.82 -26.42
CA SER A 115 -5.36 -1.61 -25.25
C SER A 115 -4.45 -2.81 -25.03
N ALA A 116 -4.49 -3.34 -23.79
CA ALA A 116 -3.81 -4.60 -23.46
C ALA A 116 -4.36 -5.78 -24.28
N GLY A 117 -5.66 -5.79 -24.59
CA GLY A 117 -6.27 -6.80 -25.44
C GLY A 117 -5.69 -6.82 -26.86
N ASP A 118 -5.55 -5.65 -27.48
CA ASP A 118 -4.94 -5.52 -28.80
C ASP A 118 -3.48 -5.97 -28.80
N ALA A 119 -2.73 -5.65 -27.74
CA ALA A 119 -1.36 -6.10 -27.57
C ALA A 119 -1.26 -7.63 -27.55
N LEU A 120 -2.14 -8.31 -26.81
CA LEU A 120 -2.15 -9.78 -26.71
C LEU A 120 -2.60 -10.44 -28.03
N ARG A 121 -3.52 -9.82 -28.79
CA ARG A 121 -3.89 -10.26 -30.15
C ARG A 121 -2.70 -10.22 -31.11
N LEU A 122 -1.95 -9.11 -31.11
CA LEU A 122 -0.76 -8.98 -31.93
C LEU A 122 0.31 -10.02 -31.55
N ILE A 123 0.52 -10.28 -30.28
CA ILE A 123 1.47 -11.30 -29.81
C ILE A 123 1.01 -12.71 -30.28
N TYR A 124 -0.29 -12.99 -30.23
CA TYR A 124 -0.86 -14.24 -30.75
C TYR A 124 -0.60 -14.42 -32.26
N GLU A 125 -0.83 -13.38 -33.07
CA GLU A 125 -0.58 -13.40 -34.53
C GLU A 125 0.89 -13.69 -34.85
N GLN A 126 1.83 -13.24 -34.05
CA GLN A 126 3.25 -13.51 -34.21
C GLN A 126 3.65 -14.94 -33.84
N ASN A 127 2.78 -15.69 -33.17
CA ASN A 127 2.99 -17.10 -32.78
C ASN A 127 4.34 -17.34 -32.07
N VAL A 128 4.70 -16.49 -31.15
CA VAL A 128 5.99 -16.55 -30.43
C VAL A 128 5.89 -17.31 -29.11
N ILE A 129 4.69 -17.52 -28.59
CA ILE A 129 4.43 -18.24 -27.36
C ILE A 129 4.07 -19.68 -27.65
N HIS A 130 4.78 -20.63 -27.03
CA HIS A 130 4.66 -22.06 -27.34
C HIS A 130 4.14 -22.91 -26.19
N GLY A 131 4.14 -22.40 -24.96
CA GLY A 131 3.69 -23.13 -23.77
C GLY A 131 3.04 -22.21 -22.75
N ASP A 132 2.84 -22.71 -21.54
CA ASP A 132 2.36 -21.88 -20.44
C ASP A 132 3.35 -20.73 -20.20
N PHE A 133 2.85 -19.53 -20.01
CA PHE A 133 3.65 -18.32 -19.91
C PHE A 133 3.21 -17.44 -18.72
N VAL A 134 4.09 -16.54 -18.32
CA VAL A 134 3.80 -15.51 -17.33
C VAL A 134 3.38 -14.23 -18.02
N LEU A 135 2.22 -13.71 -17.70
CA LEU A 135 1.74 -12.39 -18.14
C LEU A 135 1.94 -11.40 -17.00
N ILE A 136 2.66 -10.32 -17.25
CA ILE A 136 3.01 -9.32 -16.25
C ILE A 136 3.11 -7.92 -16.84
N SER A 137 2.84 -6.90 -16.02
CA SER A 137 3.11 -5.51 -16.36
C SER A 137 4.51 -5.09 -15.91
N GLY A 138 5.19 -4.28 -16.71
CA GLY A 138 6.56 -3.82 -16.45
C GLY A 138 6.72 -2.87 -15.26
N ASP A 139 5.63 -2.54 -14.60
CA ASP A 139 5.56 -1.71 -13.39
C ASP A 139 5.36 -2.53 -12.09
N THR A 140 5.65 -3.84 -12.16
CA THR A 140 5.46 -4.77 -11.04
C THR A 140 6.80 -5.11 -10.36
N VAL A 141 6.84 -4.99 -9.04
CA VAL A 141 7.97 -5.37 -8.19
C VAL A 141 7.60 -6.61 -7.38
N SER A 142 8.38 -7.68 -7.49
CA SER A 142 8.14 -8.92 -6.76
C SER A 142 9.44 -9.62 -6.36
N ASN A 143 9.40 -10.40 -5.28
CA ASN A 143 10.45 -11.33 -4.89
C ASN A 143 9.91 -12.76 -4.66
N MET A 144 8.68 -13.02 -5.11
CA MET A 144 8.05 -14.33 -4.95
C MET A 144 8.71 -15.40 -5.83
N SER A 145 8.65 -16.65 -5.39
CA SER A 145 9.03 -17.80 -6.22
C SER A 145 7.82 -18.24 -7.07
N LEU A 146 8.02 -18.37 -8.38
CA LEU A 146 6.98 -18.89 -9.29
C LEU A 146 6.83 -20.41 -9.24
N THR A 147 7.77 -21.15 -8.64
CA THR A 147 7.84 -22.61 -8.73
C THR A 147 6.56 -23.31 -8.29
N GLN A 148 6.04 -22.92 -7.12
CA GLN A 148 4.82 -23.53 -6.58
C GLN A 148 3.59 -23.16 -7.42
N ALA A 149 3.44 -21.89 -7.78
CA ALA A 149 2.31 -21.41 -8.58
C ALA A 149 2.27 -22.08 -9.97
N LEU A 150 3.44 -22.22 -10.61
CA LEU A 150 3.57 -22.95 -11.89
C LEU A 150 3.23 -24.43 -11.77
N GLN A 151 3.67 -25.08 -10.67
CA GLN A 151 3.33 -26.47 -10.42
C GLN A 151 1.83 -26.65 -10.24
N GLU A 152 1.20 -25.82 -9.42
CA GLU A 152 -0.26 -25.86 -9.22
C GLU A 152 -1.02 -25.61 -10.50
N HIS A 153 -0.58 -24.63 -11.33
CA HIS A 153 -1.19 -24.38 -12.64
C HIS A 153 -1.12 -25.61 -13.56
N LYS A 154 0.06 -26.23 -13.68
CA LYS A 154 0.25 -27.45 -14.49
C LYS A 154 -0.57 -28.63 -13.96
N GLU A 155 -0.70 -28.79 -12.64
CA GLU A 155 -1.53 -29.86 -12.04
C GLU A 155 -3.01 -29.63 -12.29
N ARG A 156 -3.48 -28.37 -12.22
CA ARG A 156 -4.86 -28.00 -12.52
C ARG A 156 -5.18 -28.26 -14.00
N LYS A 157 -4.31 -27.82 -14.90
CA LYS A 157 -4.45 -28.06 -16.34
C LYS A 157 -4.46 -29.55 -16.71
N LYS A 158 -3.69 -30.38 -16.02
CA LYS A 158 -3.73 -31.87 -16.21
C LYS A 158 -5.06 -32.49 -15.76
N LYS A 159 -5.71 -31.90 -14.74
CA LYS A 159 -7.01 -32.39 -14.24
C LYS A 159 -8.18 -31.86 -15.07
N ASP A 160 -8.08 -30.61 -15.52
CA ASP A 160 -9.10 -29.90 -16.27
C ASP A 160 -8.45 -29.04 -17.33
N ASN A 161 -8.66 -29.41 -18.59
CA ASN A 161 -8.12 -28.67 -19.75
C ASN A 161 -8.66 -27.22 -19.84
N ASN A 162 -9.78 -26.95 -19.18
CA ASN A 162 -10.39 -25.61 -19.16
C ASN A 162 -9.74 -24.67 -18.11
N ALA A 163 -8.77 -25.16 -17.33
CA ALA A 163 -7.97 -24.34 -16.43
C ALA A 163 -6.96 -23.51 -17.23
N VAL A 164 -7.33 -22.27 -17.63
CA VAL A 164 -6.53 -21.47 -18.56
C VAL A 164 -5.65 -20.42 -17.88
N MET A 165 -5.98 -20.03 -16.63
CA MET A 165 -5.28 -18.94 -15.96
C MET A 165 -5.18 -19.18 -14.46
N THR A 166 -4.04 -18.80 -13.87
CA THR A 166 -3.84 -18.73 -12.41
C THR A 166 -3.37 -17.33 -12.05
N MET A 167 -4.20 -16.60 -11.30
CA MET A 167 -3.93 -15.25 -10.81
C MET A 167 -3.19 -15.32 -9.48
N ILE A 168 -2.17 -14.48 -9.31
CA ILE A 168 -1.44 -14.34 -8.03
C ILE A 168 -2.11 -13.27 -7.21
N ILE A 169 -2.53 -13.65 -6.01
CA ILE A 169 -3.19 -12.76 -5.04
C ILE A 169 -2.44 -12.74 -3.72
N LYS A 170 -2.62 -11.71 -2.92
CA LYS A 170 -2.09 -11.61 -1.55
C LYS A 170 -3.14 -11.06 -0.60
N LYS A 171 -2.98 -11.34 0.70
CA LYS A 171 -3.82 -10.76 1.75
C LYS A 171 -3.43 -9.29 1.95
N SER A 172 -4.39 -8.38 1.89
CA SER A 172 -4.20 -6.95 2.10
C SER A 172 -5.50 -6.33 2.60
N LYS A 173 -5.65 -6.21 3.92
CA LYS A 173 -6.86 -5.59 4.49
C LYS A 173 -6.95 -4.12 4.06
N PRO A 174 -8.07 -3.68 3.43
CA PRO A 174 -8.29 -2.28 3.15
C PRO A 174 -8.47 -1.48 4.46
N SER A 175 -8.16 -0.20 4.39
CA SER A 175 -8.47 0.70 5.50
C SER A 175 -9.98 0.79 5.71
N PRO A 176 -10.50 0.68 6.94
CA PRO A 176 -11.94 0.82 7.19
C PRO A 176 -12.46 2.20 6.81
N ILE A 177 -11.65 3.24 6.96
CA ILE A 177 -12.04 4.63 6.68
C ILE A 177 -11.95 4.96 5.19
N THR A 178 -10.82 4.71 4.56
CA THR A 178 -10.58 5.11 3.16
C THR A 178 -11.06 4.07 2.16
N ARG A 179 -11.35 2.85 2.61
CA ARG A 179 -11.67 1.67 1.78
C ARG A 179 -10.59 1.37 0.72
N GLN A 180 -9.41 1.93 0.89
CA GLN A 180 -8.26 1.67 0.03
C GLN A 180 -7.32 0.67 0.67
N SER A 181 -6.72 -0.18 -0.16
CA SER A 181 -5.62 -1.02 0.28
C SER A 181 -4.39 -0.17 0.64
N ARG A 182 -3.39 -0.77 1.30
CA ARG A 182 -2.12 -0.09 1.60
C ARG A 182 -1.48 0.54 0.35
N LEU A 183 -1.62 -0.07 -0.82
CA LEU A 183 -1.09 0.47 -2.09
C LEU A 183 -1.93 1.59 -2.72
N GLY A 184 -2.99 2.04 -2.07
CA GLY A 184 -3.85 3.11 -2.59
C GLY A 184 -4.73 2.67 -3.75
N THR A 185 -4.96 1.37 -3.91
CA THR A 185 -5.97 0.80 -4.81
C THR A 185 -7.28 0.63 -4.05
N ASP A 186 -8.38 0.81 -4.75
CA ASP A 186 -9.71 0.64 -4.17
C ASP A 186 -9.99 -0.81 -3.75
N GLU A 187 -11.06 -1.01 -3.03
CA GLU A 187 -11.45 -2.30 -2.48
C GLU A 187 -11.80 -3.29 -3.60
N LEU A 188 -11.12 -4.41 -3.62
CA LEU A 188 -11.35 -5.51 -4.54
C LEU A 188 -12.21 -6.57 -3.86
N PHE A 189 -13.29 -6.98 -4.52
CA PHE A 189 -14.16 -8.03 -4.04
C PHE A 189 -14.01 -9.30 -4.89
N MET A 190 -13.75 -10.43 -4.25
CA MET A 190 -13.57 -11.73 -4.90
C MET A 190 -14.43 -12.79 -4.23
N ALA A 191 -15.02 -13.69 -5.02
CA ALA A 191 -15.57 -14.95 -4.52
C ALA A 191 -14.69 -16.11 -5.01
N ILE A 192 -14.22 -16.93 -4.09
CA ILE A 192 -13.30 -18.02 -4.36
C ILE A 192 -13.86 -19.32 -3.75
N ASP A 193 -13.80 -20.42 -4.48
CA ASP A 193 -14.07 -21.74 -3.91
C ASP A 193 -12.91 -22.14 -2.97
N PRO A 194 -13.16 -22.31 -1.68
CA PRO A 194 -12.12 -22.62 -0.69
C PRO A 194 -11.36 -23.92 -0.97
N ASN A 195 -12.01 -24.90 -1.62
CA ASN A 195 -11.43 -26.21 -1.87
C ASN A 195 -10.57 -26.26 -3.14
N THR A 196 -11.09 -25.73 -4.25
CA THR A 196 -10.42 -25.78 -5.56
C THR A 196 -9.54 -24.57 -5.81
N LYS A 197 -9.76 -23.46 -5.07
CA LYS A 197 -9.16 -22.15 -5.30
C LYS A 197 -9.56 -21.55 -6.66
N GLN A 198 -10.71 -21.98 -7.21
CA GLN A 198 -11.28 -21.41 -8.42
C GLN A 198 -11.86 -20.03 -8.10
N LEU A 199 -11.54 -19.04 -8.93
CA LEU A 199 -12.16 -17.72 -8.89
C LEU A 199 -13.56 -17.82 -9.49
N LEU A 200 -14.57 -17.42 -8.73
CA LEU A 200 -15.99 -17.50 -9.13
C LEU A 200 -16.57 -16.12 -9.44
N TYR A 201 -16.05 -15.09 -8.80
CA TYR A 201 -16.47 -13.71 -8.98
C TYR A 201 -15.31 -12.75 -8.76
N TYR A 202 -15.27 -11.68 -9.54
CA TYR A 202 -14.24 -10.65 -9.45
C TYR A 202 -14.85 -9.28 -9.73
N GLU A 203 -14.71 -8.34 -8.80
CA GLU A 203 -15.23 -6.99 -8.92
C GLU A 203 -14.27 -5.98 -8.30
N ASP A 204 -13.98 -4.90 -9.02
CA ASP A 204 -13.28 -3.74 -8.51
C ASP A 204 -14.29 -2.64 -8.20
N LYS A 205 -14.36 -2.18 -6.95
CA LYS A 205 -15.30 -1.13 -6.54
C LYS A 205 -15.10 0.19 -7.26
N ALA A 206 -13.89 0.45 -7.78
CA ALA A 206 -13.63 1.61 -8.61
C ALA A 206 -14.53 1.66 -9.85
N ASP A 207 -15.02 0.48 -10.29
CA ASP A 207 -15.93 0.37 -11.45
C ASP A 207 -17.39 0.70 -11.11
N HIS A 208 -17.75 0.90 -9.83
CA HIS A 208 -19.14 1.13 -9.40
C HIS A 208 -19.32 2.37 -8.52
N SER A 209 -19.98 3.37 -9.07
CA SER A 209 -20.35 4.62 -8.37
C SER A 209 -21.32 4.44 -7.17
N LYS A 210 -22.00 3.28 -7.06
CA LYS A 210 -23.02 3.04 -6.03
C LYS A 210 -22.58 2.21 -4.83
N GLY A 211 -21.34 1.71 -4.81
CA GLY A 211 -20.80 0.96 -3.66
C GLY A 211 -21.50 -0.36 -3.31
N THR A 212 -22.49 -0.80 -4.09
CA THR A 212 -23.22 -2.06 -3.89
C THR A 212 -22.76 -3.11 -4.88
N ILE A 213 -22.46 -4.32 -4.39
CA ILE A 213 -22.05 -5.47 -5.19
C ILE A 213 -23.26 -6.39 -5.37
N CYS A 214 -23.57 -6.75 -6.60
CA CYS A 214 -24.66 -7.67 -6.93
C CYS A 214 -24.09 -9.03 -7.27
N LEU A 215 -24.31 -10.03 -6.41
CA LEU A 215 -23.98 -11.43 -6.71
C LEU A 215 -25.17 -12.11 -7.40
N ASP A 216 -24.87 -12.89 -8.44
CA ASP A 216 -25.90 -13.69 -9.09
C ASP A 216 -26.35 -14.84 -8.17
N LYS A 217 -27.65 -15.06 -8.10
CA LYS A 217 -28.25 -16.17 -7.34
C LYS A 217 -27.82 -17.54 -7.89
N MET A 218 -27.53 -17.65 -9.19
CA MET A 218 -27.06 -18.89 -9.81
C MET A 218 -25.70 -19.30 -9.25
N LEU A 219 -24.80 -18.33 -9.05
CA LEU A 219 -23.48 -18.57 -8.45
C LEU A 219 -23.61 -19.25 -7.07
N LEU A 220 -24.56 -18.78 -6.24
CA LEU A 220 -24.80 -19.37 -4.90
C LEU A 220 -25.50 -20.74 -4.97
N ALA A 221 -26.27 -21.00 -6.03
CA ALA A 221 -26.97 -22.27 -6.21
C ALA A 221 -26.06 -23.39 -6.73
N GLU A 222 -25.09 -23.05 -7.57
CA GLU A 222 -24.20 -24.02 -8.23
C GLU A 222 -22.98 -24.40 -7.39
N ASN A 223 -22.55 -23.53 -6.48
CA ASN A 223 -21.38 -23.76 -5.66
C ASN A 223 -21.76 -24.06 -4.22
N PRO A 224 -21.41 -25.24 -3.70
CA PRO A 224 -21.78 -25.67 -2.33
C PRO A 224 -21.06 -24.88 -1.23
N SER A 225 -19.89 -24.31 -1.53
CA SER A 225 -19.12 -23.47 -0.61
C SER A 225 -18.47 -22.32 -1.38
N ILE A 226 -18.63 -21.10 -0.90
CA ILE A 226 -18.05 -19.90 -1.48
C ILE A 226 -17.46 -19.06 -0.35
N SER A 227 -16.19 -18.70 -0.50
CA SER A 227 -15.53 -17.73 0.38
C SER A 227 -15.54 -16.36 -0.27
N LEU A 228 -16.12 -15.37 0.39
CA LEU A 228 -16.16 -13.99 -0.06
C LEU A 228 -15.00 -13.21 0.57
N HIS A 229 -14.21 -12.54 -0.25
CA HIS A 229 -13.02 -11.84 0.17
C HIS A 229 -13.06 -10.38 -0.28
N ASN A 230 -12.89 -9.46 0.67
CA ASN A 230 -12.57 -8.04 0.46
C ASN A 230 -11.18 -7.69 0.97
N ASP A 231 -10.46 -8.67 1.54
CA ASP A 231 -9.13 -8.54 2.12
C ASP A 231 -8.01 -9.04 1.18
N LYS A 232 -8.35 -9.33 -0.06
CA LYS A 232 -7.40 -9.79 -1.07
C LYS A 232 -7.01 -8.65 -2.01
N GLN A 233 -5.77 -8.67 -2.47
CA GLN A 233 -5.22 -7.78 -3.47
C GLN A 233 -4.66 -8.58 -4.63
N ASP A 234 -4.98 -8.17 -5.85
CA ASP A 234 -4.40 -8.70 -7.08
C ASP A 234 -2.96 -8.19 -7.24
N CYS A 235 -2.04 -9.10 -7.51
CA CYS A 235 -0.63 -8.77 -7.74
C CYS A 235 -0.34 -8.45 -9.21
N TYR A 236 -1.30 -8.63 -10.12
CA TYR A 236 -1.15 -8.48 -11.56
C TYR A 236 0.02 -9.31 -12.13
N ILE A 237 0.20 -10.49 -11.59
CA ILE A 237 1.08 -11.54 -12.06
C ILE A 237 0.21 -12.75 -12.38
N ASP A 238 0.20 -13.17 -13.63
CA ASP A 238 -0.69 -14.22 -14.10
C ASP A 238 0.10 -15.32 -14.78
N ILE A 239 -0.23 -16.56 -14.47
CA ILE A 239 0.25 -17.73 -15.20
C ILE A 239 -0.86 -18.14 -16.17
N CYS A 240 -0.57 -18.07 -17.44
CA CYS A 240 -1.54 -18.25 -18.51
C CYS A 240 -1.16 -19.43 -19.39
N SER A 241 -2.16 -20.13 -19.87
CA SER A 241 -2.02 -21.08 -20.97
C SER A 241 -2.13 -20.35 -22.32
N PRO A 242 -1.56 -20.88 -23.42
CA PRO A 242 -1.64 -20.26 -24.75
C PRO A 242 -3.06 -19.98 -25.23
N GLU A 243 -4.05 -20.75 -24.73
CA GLU A 243 -5.48 -20.58 -25.00
C GLU A 243 -5.98 -19.17 -24.63
N VAL A 244 -5.38 -18.53 -23.61
CA VAL A 244 -5.73 -17.16 -23.22
C VAL A 244 -5.53 -16.18 -24.39
N LEU A 245 -4.45 -16.31 -25.16
CA LEU A 245 -4.19 -15.43 -26.30
C LEU A 245 -5.22 -15.64 -27.43
N SER A 246 -5.65 -16.88 -27.68
CA SER A 246 -6.70 -17.14 -28.66
C SER A 246 -8.04 -16.55 -28.26
N LEU A 247 -8.38 -16.56 -26.96
CA LEU A 247 -9.63 -15.99 -26.46
C LEU A 247 -9.71 -14.46 -26.66
N PHE A 248 -8.58 -13.76 -26.58
CA PHE A 248 -8.53 -12.34 -26.95
C PHE A 248 -8.75 -12.11 -28.43
N THR A 249 -8.35 -13.04 -29.28
CA THR A 249 -8.56 -12.97 -30.73
C THR A 249 -9.99 -13.30 -31.11
N ASP A 250 -10.62 -14.23 -30.41
CA ASP A 250 -11.99 -14.66 -30.67
C ASP A 250 -13.02 -13.60 -30.21
N ASN A 251 -12.68 -12.76 -29.22
CA ASN A 251 -13.57 -11.72 -28.72
C ASN A 251 -12.87 -10.35 -28.68
N PHE A 252 -13.25 -9.46 -29.59
CA PHE A 252 -12.68 -8.10 -29.69
C PHE A 252 -13.10 -7.17 -28.57
N ASP A 253 -14.15 -7.49 -27.79
CA ASP A 253 -14.58 -6.69 -26.65
C ASP A 253 -13.63 -6.82 -25.45
N TYR A 254 -12.74 -7.80 -25.47
CA TYR A 254 -11.72 -7.97 -24.43
C TYR A 254 -10.58 -6.96 -24.61
N GLN A 255 -10.79 -5.71 -24.17
CA GLN A 255 -9.79 -4.64 -24.20
C GLN A 255 -8.93 -4.61 -22.92
N HIS A 256 -9.55 -4.80 -21.76
CA HIS A 256 -8.88 -4.79 -20.45
C HIS A 256 -8.80 -6.18 -19.85
N LEU A 257 -7.62 -6.53 -19.31
CA LEU A 257 -7.36 -7.87 -18.76
C LEU A 257 -8.31 -8.22 -17.59
N ARG A 258 -8.59 -7.29 -16.68
CA ARG A 258 -9.45 -7.57 -15.50
C ARG A 258 -10.92 -7.26 -15.77
N ARG A 259 -11.22 -6.05 -16.25
CA ARG A 259 -12.59 -5.57 -16.43
C ARG A 259 -13.36 -6.32 -17.49
N HIS A 260 -12.71 -6.66 -18.63
CA HIS A 260 -13.37 -7.31 -19.75
C HIS A 260 -13.07 -8.79 -19.80
N PHE A 261 -11.79 -9.20 -19.79
CA PHE A 261 -11.42 -10.60 -20.00
C PHE A 261 -11.73 -11.47 -18.78
N VAL A 262 -11.22 -11.13 -17.57
CA VAL A 262 -11.47 -11.93 -16.36
C VAL A 262 -12.97 -11.97 -16.05
N LYS A 263 -13.65 -10.81 -16.01
CA LYS A 263 -15.10 -10.76 -15.78
C LYS A 263 -15.89 -11.48 -16.87
N GLY A 264 -15.52 -11.32 -18.13
CA GLY A 264 -16.18 -11.99 -19.27
C GLY A 264 -16.09 -13.49 -19.17
N LEU A 265 -14.92 -14.06 -18.82
CA LEU A 265 -14.76 -15.50 -18.65
C LEU A 265 -15.53 -16.05 -17.44
N LEU A 266 -15.68 -15.25 -16.37
CA LEU A 266 -16.46 -15.67 -15.20
C LEU A 266 -17.98 -15.63 -15.43
N LEU A 267 -18.44 -14.86 -16.42
CA LEU A 267 -19.85 -14.79 -16.82
C LEU A 267 -20.20 -15.74 -17.97
N ASP A 268 -19.20 -16.32 -18.65
CA ASP A 268 -19.40 -17.20 -19.81
C ASP A 268 -19.49 -18.66 -19.40
N ASP A 269 -20.70 -19.12 -19.12
CA ASP A 269 -20.97 -20.52 -18.77
C ASP A 269 -20.85 -21.48 -19.98
N ILE A 270 -20.86 -20.97 -21.22
CA ILE A 270 -20.91 -21.78 -22.44
C ILE A 270 -19.53 -22.38 -22.74
N MET A 271 -18.48 -21.57 -22.66
CA MET A 271 -17.12 -22.00 -22.96
C MET A 271 -16.50 -22.80 -21.81
N GLY A 272 -16.96 -22.60 -20.58
CA GLY A 272 -16.58 -23.35 -19.39
C GLY A 272 -15.11 -23.20 -18.99
N TYR A 273 -14.43 -22.14 -19.42
CA TYR A 273 -13.06 -21.84 -18.98
C TYR A 273 -13.01 -21.42 -17.52
N LYS A 274 -11.93 -21.80 -16.84
CA LYS A 274 -11.77 -21.58 -15.40
C LYS A 274 -10.51 -20.79 -15.09
N ILE A 275 -10.66 -19.86 -14.18
CA ILE A 275 -9.58 -19.07 -13.60
C ILE A 275 -9.37 -19.54 -12.17
N PHE A 276 -8.12 -19.70 -11.76
CA PHE A 276 -7.75 -20.11 -10.41
C PHE A 276 -6.93 -19.03 -9.72
N THR A 277 -6.83 -19.12 -8.41
CA THR A 277 -6.01 -18.20 -7.62
C THR A 277 -4.87 -18.95 -6.94
N HIS A 278 -3.74 -18.26 -6.75
CA HIS A 278 -2.64 -18.69 -5.91
C HIS A 278 -2.29 -17.55 -4.94
N GLU A 279 -2.42 -17.82 -3.65
CA GLU A 279 -2.20 -16.81 -2.61
C GLU A 279 -0.75 -16.85 -2.11
N ILE A 280 -0.10 -15.70 -2.08
CA ILE A 280 1.23 -15.53 -1.50
C ILE A 280 1.11 -14.97 -0.09
N HIS A 281 1.84 -15.58 0.88
CA HIS A 281 1.77 -15.20 2.29
C HIS A 281 2.99 -14.41 2.77
N SER A 282 4.20 -14.85 2.45
CA SER A 282 5.45 -14.27 2.98
C SER A 282 6.27 -13.49 1.95
N SER A 283 5.90 -13.57 0.68
CA SER A 283 6.62 -12.92 -0.41
C SER A 283 6.04 -11.55 -0.73
N TYR A 284 6.88 -10.68 -1.28
CA TYR A 284 6.47 -9.37 -1.73
C TYR A 284 6.03 -9.41 -3.19
N ALA A 285 4.90 -8.80 -3.48
CA ALA A 285 4.45 -8.47 -4.84
C ALA A 285 3.60 -7.21 -4.80
N ALA A 286 3.90 -6.24 -5.64
CA ALA A 286 3.15 -5.00 -5.73
C ALA A 286 3.25 -4.42 -7.14
N ARG A 287 2.14 -3.89 -7.66
CA ARG A 287 2.09 -3.11 -8.88
C ARG A 287 2.05 -1.63 -8.55
N ILE A 288 2.79 -0.83 -9.32
CA ILE A 288 2.81 0.63 -9.20
C ILE A 288 1.77 1.19 -10.16
N ASP A 289 0.55 1.44 -9.69
CA ASP A 289 -0.55 1.90 -10.52
C ASP A 289 -0.76 3.42 -10.47
N ASN A 290 -0.42 4.06 -9.36
CA ASN A 290 -0.58 5.49 -9.12
C ASN A 290 0.57 6.05 -8.27
N TYR A 291 0.55 7.35 -7.96
CA TYR A 291 1.61 7.98 -7.16
C TYR A 291 1.63 7.49 -5.69
N ARG A 292 0.50 7.06 -5.13
CA ARG A 292 0.43 6.45 -3.80
C ARG A 292 1.19 5.11 -3.76
N SER A 293 0.93 4.23 -4.73
CA SER A 293 1.65 2.96 -4.84
C SER A 293 3.13 3.18 -5.16
N TYR A 294 3.48 4.24 -5.92
CA TYR A 294 4.86 4.63 -6.16
C TYR A 294 5.59 4.99 -4.86
N ASP A 295 4.97 5.82 -4.00
CA ASP A 295 5.52 6.19 -2.69
C ASP A 295 5.71 4.96 -1.80
N ILE A 296 4.68 4.11 -1.68
CA ILE A 296 4.71 2.95 -0.80
C ILE A 296 5.73 1.92 -1.24
N VAL A 297 5.76 1.58 -2.54
CA VAL A 297 6.73 0.61 -3.07
C VAL A 297 8.16 1.14 -2.95
N SER A 298 8.38 2.46 -3.17
CA SER A 298 9.69 3.09 -2.93
C SER A 298 10.15 2.93 -1.48
N LYS A 299 9.27 3.18 -0.52
CA LYS A 299 9.54 2.99 0.91
C LYS A 299 9.79 1.52 1.25
N ASP A 300 9.03 0.60 0.67
CA ASP A 300 9.22 -0.84 0.86
C ASP A 300 10.59 -1.33 0.34
N ILE A 301 11.04 -0.79 -0.79
CA ILE A 301 12.39 -1.07 -1.32
C ILE A 301 13.47 -0.57 -0.35
N ILE A 302 13.34 0.65 0.16
CA ILE A 302 14.28 1.25 1.13
C ILE A 302 14.28 0.46 2.44
N GLN A 303 13.11 -0.01 2.90
CA GLN A 303 12.94 -0.84 4.09
C GLN A 303 13.31 -2.31 3.88
N ARG A 304 13.72 -2.70 2.66
CA ARG A 304 14.21 -4.05 2.29
C ARG A 304 13.15 -5.15 2.22
N TRP A 305 11.87 -4.80 2.12
CA TRP A 305 10.80 -5.79 1.94
C TRP A 305 10.91 -6.53 0.61
N THR A 306 11.57 -5.91 -0.38
CA THR A 306 11.76 -6.46 -1.73
C THR A 306 13.08 -7.23 -1.90
N TYR A 307 13.81 -7.50 -0.81
CA TYR A 307 15.10 -8.19 -0.92
C TYR A 307 15.00 -9.42 -1.84
N PRO A 308 15.93 -9.63 -2.81
CA PRO A 308 17.25 -8.96 -2.98
C PRO A 308 17.24 -7.66 -3.79
N TYR A 309 16.11 -7.18 -4.30
CA TYR A 309 16.00 -5.99 -5.14
C TYR A 309 15.96 -4.71 -4.28
N VAL A 310 17.09 -4.37 -3.70
CA VAL A 310 17.26 -3.25 -2.76
C VAL A 310 18.47 -2.40 -3.17
N PRO A 311 18.57 -1.12 -2.73
CA PRO A 311 19.57 -0.18 -3.26
C PRO A 311 21.03 -0.59 -3.04
N ASP A 312 21.34 -1.33 -1.98
CA ASP A 312 22.69 -1.75 -1.59
C ASP A 312 23.09 -3.14 -2.12
N VAL A 313 22.19 -3.81 -2.85
CA VAL A 313 22.46 -5.12 -3.47
C VAL A 313 22.50 -4.96 -4.98
N LYS A 314 23.58 -5.48 -5.60
CA LYS A 314 23.69 -5.46 -7.05
C LYS A 314 22.78 -6.52 -7.67
N PHE A 315 21.91 -6.11 -8.57
CA PHE A 315 21.16 -6.97 -9.48
C PHE A 315 21.30 -6.48 -10.92
N CYS A 316 20.97 -7.29 -11.90
CA CYS A 316 21.11 -6.92 -13.31
C CYS A 316 20.22 -5.71 -13.66
N GLY A 317 20.75 -4.78 -14.44
CA GLY A 317 20.07 -3.52 -14.76
C GLY A 317 20.18 -2.43 -13.68
N ASN A 318 20.67 -2.74 -12.50
CA ASN A 318 21.04 -1.74 -11.52
C ASN A 318 22.50 -1.31 -11.77
N ARG A 319 22.71 -0.07 -12.19
CA ARG A 319 24.04 0.52 -12.17
C ARG A 319 24.48 0.53 -10.71
N ALA A 320 25.32 -0.45 -10.33
CA ALA A 320 25.80 -0.55 -8.97
C ALA A 320 26.65 0.66 -8.62
N THR A 321 26.01 1.72 -8.24
CA THR A 321 26.60 2.75 -7.40
C THR A 321 26.96 2.04 -6.09
N LYS A 322 28.17 2.19 -5.63
CA LYS A 322 28.57 1.72 -4.30
C LYS A 322 27.82 2.56 -3.27
N LEU A 323 26.56 2.20 -3.02
CA LEU A 323 25.78 2.83 -1.98
C LEU A 323 26.27 2.33 -0.63
N GLU A 324 26.71 3.22 0.24
CA GLU A 324 26.97 2.92 1.63
C GLU A 324 25.69 3.00 2.43
N ARG A 325 25.38 1.92 3.12
CA ARG A 325 24.27 1.90 4.06
C ARG A 325 24.74 2.39 5.44
N ARG A 326 24.18 3.52 5.91
CA ARG A 326 24.35 4.04 7.27
C ARG A 326 23.02 3.94 8.02
N GLY A 327 22.79 2.84 8.72
CA GLY A 327 21.49 2.56 9.34
C GLY A 327 20.39 2.35 8.30
N ILE A 328 19.45 3.27 8.21
CA ILE A 328 18.32 3.28 7.25
C ILE A 328 18.53 4.36 6.17
N CYS A 329 19.73 4.87 6.01
CA CYS A 329 20.09 5.85 4.99
C CYS A 329 21.05 5.20 3.98
N PHE A 330 20.81 5.44 2.68
CA PHE A 330 21.66 4.95 1.60
C PHE A 330 22.24 6.15 0.86
N THR A 331 23.55 6.29 0.92
CA THR A 331 24.27 7.38 0.23
C THR A 331 25.28 6.80 -0.73
N ALA A 332 25.49 7.42 -1.88
CA ALA A 332 26.62 7.12 -2.73
C ALA A 332 27.94 7.31 -1.95
N PHE A 333 29.00 6.60 -2.35
CA PHE A 333 30.28 6.61 -1.62
C PHE A 333 30.77 8.03 -1.35
N ASN A 334 31.32 8.32 -0.15
CA ASN A 334 31.65 9.65 0.36
C ASN A 334 32.52 10.55 -0.55
N SER A 335 33.22 10.01 -1.54
CA SER A 335 34.02 10.79 -2.51
C SER A 335 33.19 11.40 -3.65
N GLU A 336 31.89 11.04 -3.74
CA GLU A 336 31.06 11.32 -4.90
C GLU A 336 29.84 12.19 -4.55
N ILE A 337 29.67 12.51 -3.25
CA ILE A 337 28.68 13.47 -2.76
C ILE A 337 29.39 14.64 -2.09
N GLU A 338 29.13 15.85 -2.57
CA GLU A 338 29.60 17.09 -1.93
C GLU A 338 28.58 17.55 -0.88
N GLN A 339 28.68 17.04 0.35
CA GLN A 339 27.79 17.41 1.44
C GLN A 339 28.44 18.44 2.37
N SER A 340 27.76 19.55 2.64
CA SER A 340 28.15 20.51 3.68
C SER A 340 28.07 19.87 5.08
N ARG A 341 29.01 20.23 5.97
CA ARG A 341 29.06 19.72 7.36
C ARG A 341 27.82 20.03 8.19
N SER A 342 27.08 21.08 7.85
CA SER A 342 25.87 21.50 8.55
C SER A 342 24.59 20.92 7.95
N ALA A 343 24.67 20.20 6.84
CA ALA A 343 23.53 19.54 6.23
C ALA A 343 23.14 18.28 7.03
N GLN A 344 21.84 18.11 7.25
CA GLN A 344 21.26 16.99 8.00
C GLN A 344 20.56 16.04 7.05
N VAL A 345 21.02 14.81 6.98
CA VAL A 345 20.36 13.72 6.22
C VAL A 345 19.73 12.77 7.22
N GLY A 346 18.40 12.66 7.15
CA GLY A 346 17.60 11.81 8.03
C GLY A 346 17.49 10.36 7.57
N SER A 347 16.65 9.59 8.26
CA SER A 347 16.35 8.19 7.94
C SER A 347 15.57 8.06 6.62
N PHE A 348 15.50 6.83 6.08
CA PHE A 348 14.77 6.46 4.86
C PHE A 348 15.11 7.34 3.64
N THR A 349 16.36 7.81 3.56
CA THR A 349 16.81 8.70 2.51
C THR A 349 17.80 7.97 1.60
N VAL A 350 17.62 8.14 0.29
CA VAL A 350 18.54 7.65 -0.76
C VAL A 350 19.09 8.85 -1.52
N ILE A 351 20.41 8.93 -1.67
CA ILE A 351 21.08 10.03 -2.39
C ILE A 351 21.93 9.43 -3.49
N GLY A 352 21.66 9.85 -4.73
CA GLY A 352 22.37 9.43 -5.91
C GLY A 352 23.73 10.08 -6.07
N TYR A 353 24.44 9.59 -7.08
CA TYR A 353 25.80 9.96 -7.44
C TYR A 353 25.92 11.44 -7.88
N GLY A 354 27.02 12.10 -7.54
CA GLY A 354 27.32 13.46 -8.01
C GLY A 354 26.43 14.57 -7.44
N THR A 355 25.62 14.28 -6.44
CA THR A 355 24.70 15.24 -5.82
C THR A 355 25.44 16.15 -4.82
N LYS A 356 25.14 17.47 -4.88
CA LYS A 356 25.70 18.51 -4.01
C LYS A 356 24.65 19.01 -3.04
N ILE A 357 24.98 19.08 -1.75
CA ILE A 357 24.07 19.51 -0.69
C ILE A 357 24.66 20.69 0.07
N GLY A 358 23.95 21.82 0.02
CA GLY A 358 24.34 23.07 0.67
C GLY A 358 24.19 23.05 2.20
N SER A 359 24.59 24.17 2.81
CA SER A 359 24.63 24.30 4.27
C SER A 359 23.23 24.43 4.89
N ASN A 360 23.07 23.87 6.10
CA ASN A 360 21.83 23.91 6.89
C ASN A 360 20.60 23.30 6.19
N SER A 361 20.79 22.51 5.14
CA SER A 361 19.70 21.83 4.47
C SER A 361 19.32 20.55 5.21
N LYS A 362 18.02 20.26 5.29
CA LYS A 362 17.47 19.09 5.97
C LYS A 362 16.72 18.22 4.96
N ILE A 363 17.11 16.95 4.90
CA ILE A 363 16.54 15.96 3.97
C ILE A 363 16.12 14.75 4.78
N SER A 364 14.88 14.30 4.64
CA SER A 364 14.35 13.10 5.32
C SER A 364 13.31 12.39 4.46
N ASP A 365 13.19 11.07 4.62
CA ASP A 365 12.19 10.22 3.94
C ASP A 365 12.12 10.43 2.41
N SER A 366 13.27 10.70 1.76
CA SER A 366 13.30 11.20 0.40
C SER A 366 14.28 10.42 -0.47
N VAL A 367 13.97 10.36 -1.76
CA VAL A 367 14.85 9.78 -2.78
C VAL A 367 15.37 10.92 -3.67
N ILE A 368 16.70 11.05 -3.75
CA ILE A 368 17.36 12.05 -4.57
C ILE A 368 18.17 11.34 -5.63
N GLY A 369 17.99 11.72 -6.88
CA GLY A 369 18.66 11.19 -8.05
C GLY A 369 20.10 11.61 -8.19
N GLU A 370 20.65 11.36 -9.38
CA GLU A 370 22.04 11.66 -9.71
C GLU A 370 22.20 13.12 -10.18
N GLY A 371 23.39 13.70 -9.89
CA GLY A 371 23.75 15.02 -10.39
C GLY A 371 22.93 16.20 -9.89
N CYS A 372 22.17 16.04 -8.81
CA CYS A 372 21.33 17.10 -8.25
C CYS A 372 22.16 18.18 -7.53
N THR A 373 21.70 19.43 -7.56
CA THR A 373 22.30 20.53 -6.81
C THR A 373 21.28 21.11 -5.85
N ILE A 374 21.49 20.95 -4.55
CA ILE A 374 20.63 21.42 -3.48
C ILE A 374 21.33 22.57 -2.77
N GLY A 375 20.68 23.73 -2.75
CA GLY A 375 21.18 24.95 -2.11
C GLY A 375 21.23 24.90 -0.60
N SER A 376 21.43 26.04 0.04
CA SER A 376 21.49 26.19 1.49
C SER A 376 20.11 26.49 2.08
N ASN A 377 19.88 26.05 3.34
CA ASN A 377 18.61 26.23 4.07
C ASN A 377 17.40 25.61 3.34
N VAL A 378 17.58 24.52 2.63
CA VAL A 378 16.54 23.79 1.90
C VAL A 378 15.93 22.72 2.80
N LEU A 379 14.59 22.61 2.79
CA LEU A 379 13.86 21.53 3.48
C LEU A 379 13.26 20.58 2.46
N ILE A 380 13.62 19.29 2.56
CA ILE A 380 13.09 18.22 1.70
C ILE A 380 12.57 17.11 2.60
N GLU A 381 11.30 16.80 2.48
CA GLU A 381 10.64 15.78 3.29
C GLU A 381 9.69 14.95 2.44
N GLY A 382 9.77 13.60 2.54
CA GLY A 382 8.87 12.67 1.86
C GLY A 382 8.83 12.83 0.33
N SER A 383 9.92 13.28 -0.30
CA SER A 383 9.91 13.76 -1.68
C SER A 383 10.81 12.91 -2.59
N TYR A 384 10.43 12.86 -3.86
CA TYR A 384 11.12 12.13 -4.92
C TYR A 384 11.69 13.13 -5.91
N ILE A 385 13.01 13.30 -5.89
CA ILE A 385 13.75 14.24 -6.76
C ILE A 385 14.59 13.39 -7.70
N TRP A 386 14.32 13.51 -9.00
CA TRP A 386 15.01 12.74 -10.03
C TRP A 386 16.31 13.41 -10.45
N ASP A 387 16.86 13.04 -11.61
CA ASP A 387 18.21 13.39 -11.99
C ASP A 387 18.37 14.85 -12.43
N ASN A 388 19.56 15.41 -12.17
CA ASN A 388 19.97 16.74 -12.63
C ASN A 388 19.04 17.89 -12.21
N VAL A 389 18.38 17.78 -11.07
CA VAL A 389 17.50 18.83 -10.52
C VAL A 389 18.33 19.88 -9.79
N ILE A 390 17.99 21.14 -9.99
CA ILE A 390 18.61 22.28 -9.32
C ILE A 390 17.61 22.94 -8.38
N ILE A 391 17.91 22.95 -7.10
CA ILE A 391 17.12 23.59 -6.04
C ILE A 391 17.97 24.69 -5.44
N GLU A 392 17.56 25.95 -5.62
CA GLU A 392 18.25 27.11 -5.05
C GLU A 392 17.96 27.27 -3.54
N ASP A 393 18.59 28.27 -2.92
CA ASP A 393 18.54 28.46 -1.47
C ASP A 393 17.12 28.74 -0.92
N GLY A 394 16.84 28.20 0.27
CA GLY A 394 15.62 28.49 1.02
C GLY A 394 14.35 27.88 0.46
N CYS A 395 14.45 26.89 -0.41
CA CYS A 395 13.28 26.16 -0.94
C CYS A 395 12.72 25.16 0.06
N GLU A 396 11.41 24.90 -0.03
CA GLU A 396 10.70 23.92 0.79
C GLU A 396 9.92 22.94 -0.10
N LEU A 397 10.16 21.63 0.08
CA LEU A 397 9.55 20.55 -0.67
C LEU A 397 9.01 19.51 0.31
N ARG A 398 7.70 19.26 0.29
CA ARG A 398 7.08 18.23 1.15
C ARG A 398 6.17 17.32 0.34
N HIS A 399 6.45 16.02 0.35
CA HIS A 399 5.65 15.00 -0.32
C HIS A 399 5.35 15.32 -1.77
N VAL A 400 6.41 15.51 -2.58
CA VAL A 400 6.33 15.93 -3.98
C VAL A 400 7.15 15.02 -4.89
N ILE A 401 6.83 15.03 -6.18
CA ILE A 401 7.64 14.41 -7.24
C ILE A 401 8.20 15.53 -8.12
N VAL A 402 9.52 15.50 -8.33
CA VAL A 402 10.26 16.46 -9.16
C VAL A 402 11.05 15.69 -10.20
N CYS A 403 10.67 15.78 -11.48
CA CYS A 403 11.30 15.07 -12.57
C CYS A 403 12.64 15.70 -13.01
N ASP A 404 13.32 15.01 -13.95
CA ASP A 404 14.67 15.39 -14.37
C ASP A 404 14.77 16.84 -14.88
N GLY A 405 15.87 17.48 -14.51
CA GLY A 405 16.24 18.80 -15.03
C GLY A 405 15.34 19.95 -14.60
N VAL A 406 14.49 19.77 -13.60
CA VAL A 406 13.68 20.85 -13.00
C VAL A 406 14.59 21.83 -12.28
N ILE A 407 14.24 23.13 -12.37
CA ILE A 407 14.94 24.20 -11.68
C ILE A 407 13.97 24.91 -10.73
N MET A 408 14.30 24.90 -9.46
CA MET A 408 13.57 25.66 -8.44
C MET A 408 14.38 26.89 -8.03
N LYS A 409 13.82 28.08 -8.25
CA LYS A 409 14.43 29.34 -7.87
C LYS A 409 14.31 29.59 -6.37
N ALA A 410 15.17 30.47 -5.86
CA ALA A 410 15.30 30.74 -4.44
C ALA A 410 13.97 31.05 -3.74
N GLY A 411 13.76 30.36 -2.57
CA GLY A 411 12.56 30.55 -1.76
C GLY A 411 11.28 29.98 -2.33
N ALA A 412 11.32 29.17 -3.38
CA ALA A 412 10.15 28.50 -3.92
C ALA A 412 9.64 27.41 -2.96
N VAL A 413 8.31 27.25 -2.87
CA VAL A 413 7.65 26.29 -1.97
C VAL A 413 6.73 25.39 -2.77
N LEU A 414 6.92 24.08 -2.64
CA LEU A 414 6.00 23.08 -3.18
C LEU A 414 5.15 22.51 -2.05
N LYS A 415 3.83 22.67 -2.18
CA LYS A 415 2.86 22.08 -1.24
C LYS A 415 2.73 20.57 -1.45
N PRO A 416 2.22 19.81 -0.47
CA PRO A 416 2.08 18.36 -0.59
C PRO A 416 1.29 17.93 -1.83
N GLY A 417 1.73 16.84 -2.46
CA GLY A 417 1.07 16.25 -3.63
C GLY A 417 1.41 16.90 -4.97
N VAL A 418 2.31 17.89 -5.00
CA VAL A 418 2.74 18.52 -6.25
C VAL A 418 3.59 17.57 -7.08
N VAL A 419 3.34 17.56 -8.39
CA VAL A 419 4.11 16.82 -9.39
C VAL A 419 4.67 17.82 -10.43
N LEU A 420 5.99 17.93 -10.49
CA LEU A 420 6.68 18.72 -11.51
C LEU A 420 7.24 17.80 -12.60
N SER A 421 6.77 17.96 -13.84
CA SER A 421 7.29 17.24 -15.01
C SER A 421 8.66 17.74 -15.41
N PHE A 422 9.23 17.18 -16.47
CA PHE A 422 10.60 17.42 -16.91
C PHE A 422 10.88 18.89 -17.24
N LYS A 423 12.08 19.36 -16.84
CA LYS A 423 12.64 20.67 -17.20
C LYS A 423 11.77 21.89 -16.86
N VAL A 424 10.77 21.75 -16.00
CA VAL A 424 9.97 22.86 -15.49
C VAL A 424 10.84 23.82 -14.68
N VAL A 425 10.57 25.11 -14.75
CA VAL A 425 11.24 26.13 -13.93
C VAL A 425 10.23 26.81 -13.03
N ILE A 426 10.42 26.70 -11.71
CA ILE A 426 9.61 27.43 -10.72
C ILE A 426 10.30 28.75 -10.39
N GLY A 427 9.57 29.85 -10.49
CA GLY A 427 10.07 31.21 -10.22
C GLY A 427 10.37 31.46 -8.75
N GLU A 428 11.08 32.56 -8.49
CA GLU A 428 11.48 32.98 -7.13
C GLU A 428 10.29 33.17 -6.21
N ARG A 429 10.39 32.62 -4.98
CA ARG A 429 9.40 32.73 -3.90
C ARG A 429 7.98 32.31 -4.31
N PHE A 430 7.86 31.54 -5.38
CA PHE A 430 6.57 31.09 -5.85
C PHE A 430 6.11 29.88 -5.02
N VAL A 431 4.84 29.88 -4.63
CA VAL A 431 4.20 28.77 -3.89
C VAL A 431 3.32 27.99 -4.86
N VAL A 432 3.68 26.76 -5.15
CA VAL A 432 2.86 25.86 -5.96
C VAL A 432 1.78 25.27 -5.07
N PRO A 433 0.48 25.37 -5.45
CA PRO A 433 -0.63 24.82 -4.67
C PRO A 433 -0.53 23.30 -4.50
N ALA A 434 -1.13 22.76 -3.43
CA ALA A 434 -1.15 21.32 -3.19
C ALA A 434 -1.86 20.57 -4.34
N TYR A 435 -1.41 19.33 -4.59
CA TYR A 435 -1.93 18.43 -5.63
C TYR A 435 -1.86 18.95 -7.07
N SER A 436 -1.15 20.07 -7.32
CA SER A 436 -0.98 20.63 -8.65
C SER A 436 -0.02 19.80 -9.49
N LYS A 437 -0.36 19.59 -10.74
CA LYS A 437 0.52 19.00 -11.76
C LYS A 437 1.06 20.11 -12.65
N VAL A 438 2.36 20.15 -12.85
CA VAL A 438 3.02 21.22 -13.64
C VAL A 438 3.85 20.58 -14.75
N SER A 439 3.68 21.07 -15.99
CA SER A 439 4.39 20.55 -17.16
C SER A 439 4.73 21.67 -18.14
N LEU A 440 5.73 21.45 -19.00
CA LEU A 440 5.98 22.28 -20.18
C LEU A 440 4.93 22.06 -21.26
N LEU A 441 4.21 20.93 -21.20
CA LEU A 441 3.13 20.62 -22.12
C LEU A 441 1.81 21.15 -21.56
N GLN A 442 0.95 21.65 -22.46
CA GLN A 442 -0.41 22.04 -22.09
C GLN A 442 -1.24 20.79 -21.76
N GLN A 443 -2.22 20.94 -20.88
CA GLN A 443 -3.13 19.87 -20.56
C GLN A 443 -3.93 19.47 -21.81
N PRO A 444 -3.95 18.20 -22.20
CA PRO A 444 -4.79 17.72 -23.29
C PRO A 444 -6.27 18.03 -23.01
N THR A 445 -6.96 18.60 -24.00
CA THR A 445 -8.41 18.82 -23.91
C THR A 445 -9.11 17.50 -24.19
N VAL A 446 -9.81 16.98 -23.20
CA VAL A 446 -10.60 15.76 -23.34
C VAL A 446 -11.80 16.06 -24.22
N HIS A 447 -11.86 15.50 -25.43
CA HIS A 447 -13.10 15.35 -26.17
C HIS A 447 -13.79 14.05 -25.69
N ASP A 448 -14.98 14.20 -25.31
CA ASP A 448 -16.01 13.43 -24.61
C ASP A 448 -16.25 11.98 -25.05
N SER A 449 -15.28 11.07 -25.14
CA SER A 449 -15.62 9.66 -25.35
C SER A 449 -14.65 8.59 -24.86
N ASP A 450 -13.41 8.92 -24.47
CA ASP A 450 -12.44 7.88 -24.11
C ASP A 450 -11.60 8.26 -22.88
N GLU A 451 -12.18 8.27 -21.69
CA GLU A 451 -11.51 8.56 -20.42
C GLU A 451 -10.45 7.53 -20.02
N GLU A 452 -10.34 6.38 -20.73
CA GLU A 452 -9.53 5.24 -20.26
C GLU A 452 -8.28 4.92 -21.10
N LEU A 453 -8.08 5.57 -22.27
CA LEU A 453 -7.01 5.17 -23.18
C LEU A 453 -5.93 6.25 -23.34
N GLU A 454 -4.73 5.94 -22.92
CA GLU A 454 -3.57 6.86 -22.88
C GLU A 454 -3.08 7.30 -24.28
N TYR A 455 -3.55 6.66 -25.37
CA TYR A 455 -2.92 6.75 -26.70
C TYR A 455 -3.84 7.00 -27.88
N ALA A 456 -5.03 7.48 -27.68
CA ALA A 456 -5.97 7.68 -28.78
C ALA A 456 -5.56 8.75 -29.79
N ASP A 457 -4.42 9.44 -29.66
CA ASP A 457 -4.08 10.44 -30.68
C ASP A 457 -2.59 10.79 -30.81
N ASN A 458 -1.84 10.00 -31.59
CA ASN A 458 -0.57 10.47 -32.14
C ASN A 458 -0.27 10.01 -33.58
N SER A 459 -1.22 9.41 -34.32
CA SER A 459 -0.92 8.95 -35.67
C SER A 459 -1.71 9.61 -36.83
N SER A 460 -2.63 10.53 -36.55
CA SER A 460 -3.34 11.19 -37.67
C SER A 460 -3.92 12.59 -37.38
N GLY A 461 -3.19 13.38 -36.66
CA GLY A 461 -3.54 14.79 -36.50
C GLY A 461 -2.37 15.54 -35.90
N THR A 462 -1.75 16.39 -36.68
CA THR A 462 -0.80 17.38 -36.17
C THR A 462 -1.47 18.24 -35.11
N VAL A 463 -1.46 17.77 -33.85
CA VAL A 463 -1.61 18.65 -32.73
C VAL A 463 -0.27 19.40 -32.62
N GLU A 464 -0.24 20.63 -33.07
CA GLU A 464 0.90 21.51 -32.87
C GLU A 464 1.11 21.72 -31.37
N PHE A 465 1.98 20.89 -30.80
CA PHE A 465 2.54 21.15 -29.46
C PHE A 465 3.44 22.38 -29.59
N SER A 466 2.93 23.55 -29.22
CA SER A 466 3.77 24.76 -29.11
C SER A 466 4.74 24.59 -27.95
N SER A 467 5.91 24.00 -28.26
CA SER A 467 7.06 24.01 -27.35
C SER A 467 7.58 25.46 -27.22
N ILE A 468 7.67 25.94 -25.99
CA ILE A 468 8.35 27.19 -25.72
C ILE A 468 9.86 26.99 -25.88
N GLN A 469 10.37 27.15 -27.11
CA GLN A 469 11.80 27.36 -27.31
C GLN A 469 12.11 28.84 -27.09
N GLY A 470 12.86 29.10 -26.01
CA GLY A 470 13.38 30.46 -25.74
C GLY A 470 14.42 30.84 -26.76
N THR A 471 14.04 31.66 -27.75
CA THR A 471 14.98 32.45 -28.52
C THR A 471 14.75 33.91 -28.14
N ALA A 472 15.75 34.49 -27.50
CA ALA A 472 15.88 35.93 -27.38
C ALA A 472 16.24 36.48 -28.76
N ASP A 473 15.34 37.25 -29.40
CA ASP A 473 15.74 38.33 -30.31
C ASP A 473 14.66 39.40 -30.37
N GLN A 474 15.18 40.62 -30.35
CA GLN A 474 14.46 41.91 -30.41
C GLN A 474 13.96 42.19 -31.81
N SER A 475 12.74 42.64 -31.99
CA SER A 475 12.47 43.83 -32.83
C SER A 475 11.01 44.29 -32.77
N ASN A 476 10.86 45.60 -32.75
CA ASN A 476 9.65 46.44 -32.67
C ASN A 476 8.60 46.19 -33.75
N GLY A 477 7.32 46.36 -33.38
CA GLY A 477 6.24 46.55 -34.34
C GLY A 477 4.87 46.63 -33.65
N GLU A 478 4.38 47.85 -33.41
CA GLU A 478 2.99 48.14 -33.01
C GLU A 478 1.99 47.62 -34.04
N MET A 479 0.90 46.97 -33.58
CA MET A 479 -0.49 47.31 -33.90
C MET A 479 -1.51 46.35 -33.30
N THR A 480 -2.35 46.92 -32.50
CA THR A 480 -3.74 46.63 -32.11
C THR A 480 -4.48 45.46 -32.76
N SER A 481 -4.97 44.51 -31.92
CA SER A 481 -6.38 44.13 -31.87
C SER A 481 -6.64 43.20 -30.67
N GLU A 482 -7.68 43.52 -29.94
CA GLU A 482 -8.26 42.74 -28.82
C GLU A 482 -8.69 41.37 -29.32
N SER A 483 -8.34 40.34 -28.55
CA SER A 483 -9.03 39.08 -28.27
C SER A 483 -8.09 37.88 -28.29
N SER A 484 -7.98 37.31 -27.18
CA SER A 484 -7.34 36.06 -26.69
C SER A 484 -6.17 36.39 -25.74
N GLU A 485 -6.51 36.49 -24.47
CA GLU A 485 -5.51 36.36 -23.41
C GLU A 485 -5.01 34.90 -23.45
N ALA A 486 -4.00 34.68 -24.29
CA ALA A 486 -3.19 33.47 -24.23
C ALA A 486 -2.65 33.34 -22.81
N HIS A 487 -2.98 32.25 -22.12
CA HIS A 487 -2.52 31.92 -20.78
C HIS A 487 -1.00 31.90 -20.73
N LYS A 488 -0.41 33.05 -20.33
CA LYS A 488 1.01 33.10 -20.01
C LYS A 488 1.28 32.17 -18.80
N PRO A 489 2.38 31.40 -18.83
CA PRO A 489 2.75 30.57 -17.68
C PRO A 489 2.91 31.42 -16.43
N LYS A 490 2.11 31.18 -15.40
CA LYS A 490 2.12 31.96 -14.15
C LYS A 490 2.82 31.18 -13.04
N LEU A 491 4.10 30.82 -13.22
CA LEU A 491 4.92 30.14 -12.22
C LEU A 491 5.88 31.05 -11.47
N GLY A 492 5.52 32.35 -11.34
CA GLY A 492 6.36 33.36 -10.71
C GLY A 492 7.38 33.98 -11.65
N THR A 493 8.23 34.86 -11.12
CA THR A 493 9.24 35.57 -11.89
C THR A 493 10.31 34.63 -12.42
N GLY A 494 10.42 34.50 -13.74
CA GLY A 494 11.35 33.59 -14.40
C GLY A 494 10.92 32.12 -14.40
N GLY A 495 9.67 31.82 -14.03
CA GLY A 495 9.10 30.51 -14.11
C GLY A 495 8.69 30.13 -15.54
N VAL A 496 8.81 28.81 -15.87
CA VAL A 496 8.48 28.25 -17.19
C VAL A 496 7.70 26.96 -17.01
N GLY A 497 6.49 26.90 -17.55
CA GLY A 497 5.59 25.76 -17.52
C GLY A 497 4.13 26.17 -17.27
N TYR A 498 3.25 25.21 -17.33
CA TYR A 498 1.80 25.36 -17.13
C TYR A 498 1.35 24.56 -15.91
N ILE A 499 0.53 25.15 -15.07
CA ILE A 499 -0.21 24.43 -14.04
C ILE A 499 -1.45 23.84 -14.70
N TRP A 500 -1.61 22.54 -14.63
CA TRP A 500 -2.78 21.85 -15.13
C TRP A 500 -3.97 22.13 -14.23
N SER A 501 -5.12 22.44 -14.82
CA SER A 501 -6.36 22.62 -14.06
C SER A 501 -6.85 21.26 -13.55
N ILE A 502 -7.24 21.23 -12.28
CA ILE A 502 -7.94 20.08 -11.71
C ILE A 502 -9.36 20.11 -12.26
N CYS A 503 -9.81 19.05 -12.94
CA CYS A 503 -11.18 18.97 -13.45
C CYS A 503 -12.19 19.04 -12.29
N GLU A 504 -13.28 19.80 -12.49
CA GLU A 504 -14.39 19.84 -11.52
C GLU A 504 -14.98 18.42 -11.40
N GLY A 505 -14.76 17.76 -10.28
CA GLY A 505 -15.09 16.35 -10.03
C GLY A 505 -13.90 15.44 -9.73
N GLY A 506 -12.70 15.80 -10.19
CA GLY A 506 -11.47 15.02 -9.95
C GLY A 506 -10.72 15.36 -8.65
N GLN A 507 -11.18 16.32 -7.85
CA GLN A 507 -10.48 16.72 -6.62
C GLN A 507 -10.43 15.60 -5.58
N GLU A 508 -11.42 14.74 -5.52
CA GLU A 508 -11.46 13.62 -4.57
C GLU A 508 -10.44 12.53 -4.92
N GLU A 509 -10.17 12.28 -6.18
CA GLU A 509 -9.21 11.26 -6.61
C GLU A 509 -7.75 11.70 -6.45
N GLU A 510 -7.45 13.00 -6.67
CA GLU A 510 -6.07 13.48 -6.65
C GLU A 510 -5.39 13.29 -5.28
N TRP A 511 -6.05 13.56 -4.17
CA TRP A 511 -5.45 13.34 -2.84
C TRP A 511 -5.37 11.84 -2.48
N ARG A 512 -6.33 11.01 -2.95
CA ARG A 512 -6.31 9.56 -2.72
C ARG A 512 -5.12 8.88 -3.38
N HIS A 513 -4.75 9.31 -4.58
CA HIS A 513 -3.71 8.70 -5.40
C HIS A 513 -2.35 9.43 -5.34
N SER A 514 -2.24 10.48 -4.56
CA SER A 514 -1.02 11.30 -4.41
C SER A 514 0.04 10.64 -3.54
N VAL A 515 1.31 11.11 -3.66
CA VAL A 515 2.40 10.78 -2.73
C VAL A 515 2.23 11.43 -1.35
N ALA A 516 1.39 12.46 -1.24
CA ALA A 516 1.12 13.13 0.03
C ALA A 516 0.28 12.25 0.96
N PRO A 517 0.46 12.34 2.29
CA PRO A 517 -0.46 11.74 3.23
C PRO A 517 -1.88 12.28 3.02
N ILE A 518 -2.87 11.48 3.35
CA ILE A 518 -4.29 11.90 3.25
C ILE A 518 -4.52 13.02 4.27
N PRO A 519 -5.14 14.15 3.85
CA PRO A 519 -5.43 15.26 4.76
C PRO A 519 -6.35 14.84 5.91
N GLU A 520 -6.12 15.38 7.11
CA GLU A 520 -6.89 15.03 8.31
C GLU A 520 -8.38 15.44 8.19
N ASP A 521 -8.65 16.58 7.55
CA ASP A 521 -10.01 17.03 7.24
C ASP A 521 -10.77 16.02 6.36
N LYS A 522 -10.09 15.43 5.37
CA LYS A 522 -10.68 14.39 4.52
C LYS A 522 -10.87 13.05 5.25
N LEU A 523 -9.97 12.70 6.16
CA LEU A 523 -10.16 11.52 7.00
C LEU A 523 -11.38 11.67 7.92
N THR A 524 -11.62 12.87 8.45
CA THR A 524 -12.79 13.17 9.28
C THR A 524 -14.09 13.10 8.47
N GLU A 525 -14.14 13.74 7.30
CA GLU A 525 -15.29 13.66 6.38
C GLU A 525 -15.64 12.22 6.00
N LEU A 526 -14.63 11.38 5.73
CA LEU A 526 -14.85 9.97 5.40
C LEU A 526 -15.35 9.16 6.59
N SER A 527 -14.91 9.47 7.82
CA SER A 527 -15.38 8.77 9.01
C SER A 527 -16.81 9.17 9.36
N GLU A 528 -17.18 10.45 9.21
CA GLU A 528 -18.54 10.93 9.38
C GLU A 528 -19.51 10.31 8.36
N ALA A 529 -19.11 10.21 7.09
CA ALA A 529 -19.92 9.55 6.05
C ALA A 529 -20.13 8.05 6.31
N MET A 530 -19.21 7.38 7.02
CA MET A 530 -19.40 5.97 7.41
C MET A 530 -20.38 5.80 8.56
N ASP A 531 -20.46 6.76 9.48
CA ASP A 531 -21.41 6.73 10.59
C ASP A 531 -22.85 6.96 10.08
N ASP A 532 -23.03 7.84 9.09
CA ASP A 532 -24.33 8.07 8.42
C ASP A 532 -24.81 6.82 7.65
N ASP A 533 -23.93 6.09 6.98
CA ASP A 533 -24.27 4.84 6.27
C ASP A 533 -24.66 3.71 7.25
N GLN A 534 -24.13 3.68 8.47
CA GLN A 534 -24.54 2.73 9.50
C GLN A 534 -25.92 3.04 10.07
N GLU A 535 -26.33 4.31 10.18
CA GLU A 535 -27.69 4.67 10.58
C GLU A 535 -28.75 4.26 9.53
N LEU A 536 -28.44 4.36 8.24
CA LEU A 536 -29.33 3.91 7.16
C LEU A 536 -29.56 2.39 7.14
N VAL A 537 -28.52 1.60 7.43
CA VAL A 537 -28.63 0.13 7.50
C VAL A 537 -29.40 -0.34 8.73
N THR A 538 -29.40 0.43 9.83
CA THR A 538 -30.21 0.11 11.03
C THR A 538 -31.68 0.42 10.85
N GLN A 539 -32.07 1.40 10.03
CA GLN A 539 -33.49 1.71 9.73
C GLN A 539 -34.15 0.63 8.85
N ASP A 540 -33.42 -0.01 7.93
CA ASP A 540 -33.98 -1.10 7.11
C ASP A 540 -34.13 -2.44 7.87
N ARG A 541 -33.39 -2.63 8.98
CA ARG A 541 -33.52 -3.84 9.83
C ARG A 541 -34.78 -3.83 10.71
N THR A 542 -35.38 -2.68 11.00
CA THR A 542 -36.62 -2.57 11.79
C THR A 542 -37.89 -2.90 11.01
N ALA A 543 -37.85 -3.01 9.68
CA ALA A 543 -38.99 -3.33 8.86
C ALA A 543 -39.22 -4.83 8.58
N LEU A 544 -38.32 -5.73 9.00
CA LEU A 544 -38.36 -7.17 8.66
C LEU A 544 -38.50 -8.13 9.85
N SER A 545 -38.79 -7.63 11.06
CA SER A 545 -39.01 -8.50 12.23
C SER A 545 -40.45 -8.53 12.68
N THR A 546 -41.33 -9.09 11.85
CA THR A 546 -42.61 -9.67 12.31
C THR A 546 -42.95 -10.86 11.42
N SER A 547 -42.57 -12.03 11.84
CA SER A 547 -43.37 -13.28 11.88
C SER A 547 -42.50 -14.55 11.97
N GLY A 548 -42.72 -15.32 13.01
CA GLY A 548 -42.85 -16.77 12.92
C GLY A 548 -41.72 -17.64 13.41
N GLU A 549 -41.76 -17.93 14.68
CA GLU A 549 -41.78 -19.29 15.28
C GLU A 549 -40.51 -20.20 15.22
N LEU A 550 -40.13 -20.51 16.44
CA LEU A 550 -39.38 -21.61 17.04
C LEU A 550 -39.44 -22.96 16.32
N ILE A 551 -38.31 -23.60 16.08
CA ILE A 551 -38.14 -25.04 16.33
C ILE A 551 -36.68 -25.29 16.80
N SER A 552 -36.56 -25.84 17.99
CA SER A 552 -35.39 -26.46 18.58
C SER A 552 -35.13 -27.81 17.92
N ASP A 553 -33.89 -28.16 17.61
CA ASP A 553 -33.41 -29.50 17.99
C ASP A 553 -31.87 -29.59 18.03
N SER A 554 -31.44 -30.23 19.08
CA SER A 554 -30.11 -30.57 19.47
C SER A 554 -29.48 -31.64 18.56
N ASN A 555 -28.21 -31.55 18.21
CA ASN A 555 -27.28 -32.68 18.41
C ASN A 555 -25.82 -32.27 18.24
N ALA A 556 -25.05 -32.68 19.24
CA ALA A 556 -23.61 -32.49 19.34
C ALA A 556 -22.82 -33.39 18.37
N SER A 557 -21.73 -32.87 17.82
CA SER A 557 -20.52 -33.66 17.59
C SER A 557 -19.30 -32.74 17.59
N GLU A 558 -18.36 -33.06 18.45
CA GLU A 558 -17.06 -32.44 18.67
C GLU A 558 -16.19 -32.54 17.43
N GLY A 559 -15.41 -31.47 17.15
CA GLY A 559 -14.35 -31.48 16.15
C GLY A 559 -13.78 -30.09 15.86
N ASP A 560 -12.73 -29.74 16.57
CA ASP A 560 -11.57 -28.86 16.17
C ASP A 560 -11.88 -27.46 15.67
N ASP A 561 -12.22 -26.56 16.59
CA ASP A 561 -12.48 -25.12 16.36
C ASP A 561 -11.42 -24.25 17.05
N ASN A 562 -10.23 -24.07 16.45
CA ASN A 562 -9.20 -23.19 17.02
C ASN A 562 -8.79 -21.99 16.14
N GLU A 563 -9.43 -21.72 15.00
CA GLU A 563 -9.12 -20.55 14.17
C GLU A 563 -10.21 -19.46 14.18
N ASP A 564 -11.48 -19.78 14.39
CA ASP A 564 -12.57 -18.77 14.41
C ASP A 564 -12.61 -17.95 15.70
N SER A 565 -12.08 -18.45 16.82
CA SER A 565 -12.14 -17.79 18.13
C SER A 565 -11.23 -16.54 18.25
N LYS A 566 -10.22 -16.37 17.41
CA LYS A 566 -9.31 -15.20 17.45
C LYS A 566 -9.90 -13.94 16.84
N ASP A 567 -10.75 -14.06 15.84
CA ASP A 567 -11.39 -12.89 15.23
C ASP A 567 -12.50 -12.34 16.13
N ASP A 568 -13.27 -13.19 16.78
CA ASP A 568 -14.34 -12.79 17.72
C ASP A 568 -13.78 -12.05 18.95
N SER A 569 -12.62 -12.44 19.47
CA SER A 569 -11.95 -11.76 20.56
C SER A 569 -11.55 -10.32 20.23
N VAL A 570 -11.04 -10.08 19.03
CA VAL A 570 -10.64 -8.72 18.58
C VAL A 570 -11.86 -7.80 18.38
N TYR A 571 -12.98 -8.34 17.89
CA TYR A 571 -14.22 -7.57 17.77
C TYR A 571 -14.80 -7.25 19.14
N PHE A 572 -14.81 -8.21 20.04
CA PHE A 572 -15.24 -8.04 21.40
C PHE A 572 -14.45 -6.93 22.12
N GLU A 573 -13.10 -6.94 22.07
CA GLU A 573 -12.26 -5.91 22.66
C GLU A 573 -12.60 -4.50 22.16
N LYS A 574 -12.88 -4.36 20.85
CA LYS A 574 -13.26 -3.08 20.24
C LYS A 574 -14.63 -2.59 20.69
N GLU A 575 -15.61 -3.47 20.81
CA GLU A 575 -16.95 -3.09 21.27
C GLU A 575 -16.95 -2.74 22.76
N VAL A 576 -16.16 -3.45 23.57
CA VAL A 576 -15.96 -3.07 24.97
C VAL A 576 -15.26 -1.71 25.07
N GLU A 577 -14.23 -1.44 24.25
CA GLU A 577 -13.57 -0.13 24.20
C GLU A 577 -14.56 1.00 23.83
N ALA A 578 -15.36 0.81 22.78
CA ALA A 578 -16.36 1.78 22.34
C ALA A 578 -17.42 2.04 23.44
N THR A 579 -17.93 0.99 24.06
CA THR A 579 -18.90 1.08 25.19
C THR A 579 -18.30 1.83 26.38
N PHE A 580 -17.04 1.53 26.72
CA PHE A 580 -16.34 2.19 27.83
C PHE A 580 -16.09 3.67 27.54
N LEU A 581 -15.62 4.04 26.34
CA LEU A 581 -15.37 5.44 25.95
C LEU A 581 -16.66 6.25 25.94
N ARG A 582 -17.74 5.73 25.38
CA ARG A 582 -19.07 6.35 25.42
C ARG A 582 -19.52 6.57 26.86
N ALA A 583 -19.34 5.57 27.74
CA ALA A 583 -19.71 5.68 29.14
C ALA A 583 -18.92 6.79 29.90
N VAL A 584 -17.67 7.00 29.52
CA VAL A 584 -16.84 8.11 30.06
C VAL A 584 -17.35 9.46 29.57
N GLU A 585 -17.66 9.60 28.28
CA GLU A 585 -18.13 10.84 27.64
C GLU A 585 -19.51 11.26 28.16
N GLU A 586 -20.45 10.32 28.24
CA GLU A 586 -21.82 10.54 28.71
C GLU A 586 -21.96 10.50 30.25
N ASN A 587 -20.89 10.23 30.99
CA ASN A 587 -20.88 10.08 32.43
C ASN A 587 -21.92 9.05 32.93
N VAL A 588 -21.97 7.89 32.28
CA VAL A 588 -22.89 6.79 32.57
C VAL A 588 -22.51 6.13 33.92
N LYS A 589 -23.53 5.67 34.67
CA LYS A 589 -23.28 4.94 35.91
C LYS A 589 -22.57 3.62 35.66
N VAL A 590 -21.58 3.30 36.49
CA VAL A 590 -20.77 2.07 36.37
C VAL A 590 -21.63 0.81 36.31
N ASP A 591 -22.74 0.74 37.05
CA ASP A 591 -23.65 -0.43 37.04
C ASP A 591 -24.31 -0.66 35.65
N HIS A 592 -24.55 0.38 34.88
CA HIS A 592 -25.09 0.25 33.52
C HIS A 592 -24.00 -0.25 32.55
N VAL A 593 -22.77 0.23 32.72
CA VAL A 593 -21.63 -0.24 31.91
C VAL A 593 -21.36 -1.73 32.16
N ILE A 594 -21.46 -2.18 33.43
CA ILE A 594 -21.35 -3.60 33.77
C ILE A 594 -22.41 -4.43 33.02
N LEU A 595 -23.66 -3.95 32.93
CA LEU A 595 -24.72 -4.64 32.23
C LEU A 595 -24.47 -4.71 30.70
N GLU A 596 -23.98 -3.62 30.12
CA GLU A 596 -23.66 -3.57 28.69
C GLU A 596 -22.48 -4.49 28.35
N VAL A 597 -21.39 -4.44 29.10
CA VAL A 597 -20.23 -5.34 28.89
C VAL A 597 -20.61 -6.81 29.12
N ASN A 598 -21.49 -7.10 30.09
CA ASN A 598 -22.02 -8.47 30.28
C ASN A 598 -22.89 -8.91 29.11
N SER A 599 -23.63 -8.03 28.47
CA SER A 599 -24.40 -8.33 27.26
C SER A 599 -23.45 -8.69 26.11
N LEU A 600 -22.36 -7.92 25.94
CA LEU A 600 -21.32 -8.22 24.95
C LEU A 600 -20.62 -9.55 25.23
N ARG A 601 -20.29 -9.82 26.51
CA ARG A 601 -19.70 -11.09 26.92
C ARG A 601 -20.53 -12.30 26.49
N LEU A 602 -21.85 -12.22 26.69
CA LEU A 602 -22.77 -13.30 26.31
C LEU A 602 -22.92 -13.42 24.78
N SER A 603 -22.93 -12.29 24.06
CA SER A 603 -23.05 -12.27 22.60
C SER A 603 -21.85 -12.87 21.90
N TYR A 604 -20.65 -12.67 22.44
CA TYR A 604 -19.38 -13.16 21.89
C TYR A 604 -18.87 -14.42 22.57
N ASN A 605 -19.61 -14.98 23.53
CA ASN A 605 -19.24 -16.15 24.32
C ASN A 605 -17.85 -16.03 24.98
N MET A 606 -17.55 -14.85 25.53
CA MET A 606 -16.26 -14.55 26.15
C MET A 606 -16.24 -14.88 27.66
N THR A 607 -15.03 -15.10 28.19
CA THR A 607 -14.81 -15.35 29.62
C THR A 607 -14.84 -14.07 30.45
N SER A 608 -14.87 -14.20 31.78
CA SER A 608 -14.68 -13.06 32.68
C SER A 608 -13.29 -12.44 32.56
N ALA A 609 -12.27 -13.26 32.34
CA ALA A 609 -10.89 -12.83 32.10
C ALA A 609 -10.76 -11.94 30.85
N ASP A 610 -11.39 -12.35 29.72
CA ASP A 610 -11.42 -11.54 28.48
C ASP A 610 -12.08 -10.18 28.72
N CYS A 611 -13.17 -10.14 29.49
CA CYS A 611 -13.83 -8.88 29.86
C CYS A 611 -12.94 -8.00 30.72
N ALA A 612 -12.28 -8.57 31.73
CA ALA A 612 -11.34 -7.85 32.59
C ALA A 612 -10.18 -7.28 31.77
N GLY A 613 -9.59 -8.07 30.87
CA GLY A 613 -8.53 -7.65 29.96
C GLY A 613 -8.95 -6.53 29.01
N ALA A 614 -10.14 -6.63 28.38
CA ALA A 614 -10.66 -5.62 27.47
C ALA A 614 -11.00 -4.29 28.17
N VAL A 615 -11.61 -4.36 29.36
CA VAL A 615 -11.89 -3.17 30.20
C VAL A 615 -10.59 -2.52 30.65
N PHE A 616 -9.63 -3.29 31.13
CA PHE A 616 -8.34 -2.79 31.56
C PHE A 616 -7.58 -2.12 30.41
N TYR A 617 -7.56 -2.75 29.24
CA TYR A 617 -6.98 -2.18 28.02
C TYR A 617 -7.59 -0.82 27.68
N SER A 618 -8.93 -0.73 27.71
CA SER A 618 -9.66 0.51 27.44
C SER A 618 -9.34 1.62 28.43
N MET A 619 -9.19 1.28 29.73
CA MET A 619 -8.78 2.22 30.79
C MET A 619 -7.37 2.77 30.56
N MET A 620 -6.40 1.90 30.20
CA MET A 620 -5.02 2.33 29.92
C MET A 620 -4.95 3.21 28.67
N LYS A 621 -5.71 2.88 27.65
CA LYS A 621 -5.81 3.68 26.42
C LYS A 621 -6.40 5.07 26.65
N LEU A 622 -7.40 5.18 27.53
CA LEU A 622 -7.96 6.46 27.97
C LEU A 622 -6.91 7.29 28.73
N ALA A 623 -6.07 6.67 29.57
CA ALA A 623 -5.03 7.36 30.32
C ALA A 623 -3.99 8.06 29.42
N ILE A 624 -3.69 7.49 28.27
CA ILE A 624 -2.81 8.10 27.26
C ILE A 624 -3.52 9.26 26.53
N LYS A 625 -4.81 9.10 26.20
CA LYS A 625 -5.58 10.08 25.41
C LYS A 625 -6.03 11.33 26.21
N THR A 626 -6.01 11.30 27.55
CA THR A 626 -6.54 12.40 28.37
C THR A 626 -5.58 13.61 28.32
N PRO A 627 -5.92 14.75 27.68
CA PRO A 627 -5.05 15.90 27.57
C PRO A 627 -4.98 16.65 28.92
N HIS A 628 -3.80 17.20 29.24
CA HIS A 628 -3.47 17.85 30.48
C HIS A 628 -4.31 19.10 30.76
N SER A 629 -5.18 19.05 31.72
CA SER A 629 -6.04 20.17 32.13
C SER A 629 -5.32 21.29 32.91
N SER A 630 -4.02 21.13 33.20
CA SER A 630 -3.28 22.09 34.06
C SER A 630 -2.38 23.08 33.32
N ALA A 631 -2.18 22.95 31.99
CA ALA A 631 -1.28 23.81 31.22
C ALA A 631 -1.97 25.01 30.53
N ILE A 632 -3.30 25.09 30.52
CA ILE A 632 -4.03 26.17 29.84
C ILE A 632 -4.13 27.47 30.71
N GLY A 633 -3.79 27.42 31.98
CA GLY A 633 -3.90 28.57 32.89
C GLY A 633 -2.68 29.51 32.98
N LEU A 634 -1.54 29.19 32.37
CA LEU A 634 -0.28 29.93 32.61
C LEU A 634 0.48 30.43 31.36
N LEU A 635 -0.08 30.32 30.16
CA LEU A 635 0.61 30.71 28.90
C LEU A 635 0.04 31.96 28.20
N THR A 636 -0.68 32.84 28.91
CA THR A 636 -1.14 34.15 28.38
C THR A 636 -0.44 35.34 28.95
N LEU A 637 0.82 35.27 29.37
CA LEU A 637 1.58 36.48 29.71
C LEU A 637 3.08 36.25 29.47
N TYR A 638 3.59 36.97 28.41
CA TYR A 638 4.96 37.29 28.04
C TYR A 638 5.75 36.31 27.18
N PRO A 639 6.14 36.74 25.95
CA PRO A 639 7.21 36.11 25.17
C PRO A 639 8.56 36.69 25.57
N SER A 640 9.48 35.87 26.05
CA SER A 640 10.89 36.24 26.19
C SER A 640 11.78 35.15 25.62
N PRO A 641 12.75 35.50 24.79
CA PRO A 641 13.63 34.55 24.12
C PRO A 641 14.87 34.32 24.98
N PHE A 642 14.95 33.22 25.70
CA PHE A 642 16.20 32.61 26.22
C PHE A 642 15.86 31.35 27.00
N SER A 643 16.12 30.18 26.45
CA SER A 643 16.81 29.11 27.17
C SER A 643 16.89 27.86 26.28
N MET A 644 17.97 27.70 25.55
CA MET A 644 18.54 26.39 25.26
C MET A 644 19.06 25.88 26.62
N VAL A 645 18.62 24.73 27.01
CA VAL A 645 19.15 23.67 27.89
C VAL A 645 17.98 23.04 28.66
N ALA A 646 17.38 22.01 28.12
CA ALA A 646 16.65 20.99 28.89
C ALA A 646 16.23 19.79 28.00
N SER A 647 17.22 19.08 27.36
CA SER A 647 16.87 17.86 26.62
C SER A 647 16.82 16.58 27.49
N ASN A 648 16.95 16.67 28.81
CA ASN A 648 16.90 15.49 29.69
C ASN A 648 15.78 15.54 30.76
N ALA A 649 14.96 16.59 30.83
CA ALA A 649 13.88 16.69 31.79
C ALA A 649 12.48 16.34 31.25
N TYR A 650 12.31 16.31 29.93
CA TYR A 650 11.02 16.02 29.28
C TYR A 650 10.46 14.62 29.55
N PRO A 651 11.26 13.52 29.56
CA PRO A 651 10.70 12.18 29.81
C PRO A 651 10.17 11.99 31.24
N ILE A 652 10.75 12.68 32.20
CA ILE A 652 10.38 12.52 33.64
C ILE A 652 9.06 13.26 33.97
N TYR A 653 8.80 14.39 33.33
CA TYR A 653 7.55 15.12 33.50
C TYR A 653 6.35 14.38 32.91
N LEU A 654 6.48 13.87 31.68
CA LEU A 654 5.43 13.09 31.01
C LEU A 654 5.10 11.77 31.74
N SER A 655 6.10 11.11 32.34
CA SER A 655 5.89 9.86 33.08
C SER A 655 5.13 10.08 34.39
N GLY A 656 5.35 11.20 35.08
CA GLY A 656 4.65 11.54 36.32
C GLY A 656 3.17 11.87 36.11
N GLU A 657 2.86 12.55 35.01
CA GLU A 657 1.49 12.92 34.63
C GLU A 657 0.70 11.70 34.14
N LEU A 658 1.30 10.85 33.31
CA LEU A 658 0.69 9.61 32.88
C LEU A 658 0.37 8.68 34.05
N GLN A 659 1.28 8.58 35.05
CA GLN A 659 1.04 7.83 36.27
C GLN A 659 -0.16 8.38 37.04
N GLN A 660 -0.29 9.72 37.18
CA GLN A 660 -1.40 10.34 37.89
C GLN A 660 -2.74 10.15 37.18
N ASN A 661 -2.76 10.28 35.85
CA ASN A 661 -3.95 10.03 35.06
C ASN A 661 -4.40 8.57 35.17
N THR A 662 -3.47 7.64 35.07
CA THR A 662 -3.73 6.22 35.24
C THR A 662 -4.31 5.92 36.63
N ALA A 663 -3.72 6.45 37.71
CA ALA A 663 -4.23 6.29 39.06
C ALA A 663 -5.66 6.84 39.25
N ASN A 664 -5.96 7.98 38.61
CA ASN A 664 -7.30 8.58 38.68
C ASN A 664 -8.34 7.71 37.93
N ILE A 665 -8.01 7.21 36.74
CA ILE A 665 -8.90 6.36 35.95
C ILE A 665 -9.14 5.02 36.65
N ILE A 666 -8.10 4.39 37.17
CA ILE A 666 -8.20 3.15 37.94
C ILE A 666 -9.11 3.38 39.15
N THR A 667 -8.92 4.46 39.89
CA THR A 667 -9.76 4.77 41.08
C THR A 667 -11.22 5.02 40.70
N THR A 668 -11.49 5.67 39.58
CA THR A 668 -12.86 5.97 39.11
C THR A 668 -13.60 4.72 38.69
N TRP A 669 -12.93 3.82 37.97
CA TRP A 669 -13.52 2.65 37.33
C TRP A 669 -13.18 1.31 38.02
N GLN A 670 -12.56 1.32 39.22
CA GLN A 670 -12.21 0.11 39.97
C GLN A 670 -13.39 -0.86 40.16
N LYS A 671 -14.62 -0.35 40.35
CA LYS A 671 -15.82 -1.17 40.54
C LYS A 671 -16.17 -1.96 39.27
N LEU A 672 -15.96 -1.37 38.09
CA LEU A 672 -16.17 -2.05 36.83
C LEU A 672 -15.17 -3.19 36.65
N LEU A 673 -13.88 -2.93 36.92
CA LEU A 673 -12.83 -3.94 36.77
C LEU A 673 -13.03 -5.10 37.78
N LYS A 674 -13.26 -4.78 39.02
CA LYS A 674 -13.52 -5.78 40.12
C LYS A 674 -14.74 -6.67 39.82
N SER A 675 -15.72 -6.24 39.04
CA SER A 675 -16.88 -7.07 38.70
C SER A 675 -16.55 -8.28 37.84
N TYR A 676 -15.38 -8.32 37.22
CA TYR A 676 -14.89 -9.40 36.35
C TYR A 676 -13.70 -10.17 36.93
N LEU A 677 -13.21 -9.79 38.13
CA LEU A 677 -12.12 -10.45 38.85
C LEU A 677 -12.73 -11.27 39.99
N LEU A 678 -13.05 -12.50 39.70
CA LEU A 678 -13.70 -13.41 40.64
C LEU A 678 -12.73 -14.45 41.21
N GLU A 679 -11.68 -14.79 40.45
CA GLU A 679 -10.67 -15.78 40.78
C GLU A 679 -9.25 -15.23 40.52
N ILE A 680 -8.25 -15.84 41.14
CA ILE A 680 -6.83 -15.43 41.04
C ILE A 680 -6.32 -15.52 39.59
N ASP A 681 -6.80 -16.46 38.82
CA ASP A 681 -6.39 -16.65 37.43
C ASP A 681 -6.79 -15.48 36.55
N GLU A 682 -7.92 -14.81 36.80
CA GLU A 682 -8.38 -13.61 36.11
C GLU A 682 -7.52 -12.37 36.47
N GLU A 683 -7.01 -12.34 37.70
CA GLU A 683 -6.07 -11.28 38.14
C GLU A 683 -4.71 -11.44 37.46
N ILE A 684 -4.22 -12.67 37.29
CA ILE A 684 -2.98 -12.97 36.59
C ILE A 684 -3.10 -12.56 35.11
N GLU A 685 -4.25 -12.85 34.49
CA GLU A 685 -4.49 -12.49 33.09
C GLU A 685 -4.42 -10.98 32.84
N ILE A 686 -4.86 -10.14 33.79
CA ILE A 686 -4.66 -8.67 33.72
C ILE A 686 -3.18 -8.31 33.72
N ILE A 687 -2.36 -8.97 34.55
CA ILE A 687 -0.92 -8.68 34.60
C ILE A 687 -0.28 -9.07 33.27
N LEU A 688 -0.64 -10.22 32.70
CA LEU A 688 -0.15 -10.67 31.40
C LEU A 688 -0.60 -9.73 30.26
N LYS A 689 -1.85 -9.29 30.26
CA LYS A 689 -2.36 -8.31 29.30
C LYS A 689 -1.64 -6.96 29.42
N PHE A 690 -1.27 -6.56 30.61
CA PHE A 690 -0.49 -5.34 30.83
C PHE A 690 0.95 -5.47 30.31
N GLU A 691 1.58 -6.64 30.48
CA GLU A 691 2.89 -6.95 29.84
C GLU A 691 2.81 -6.83 28.34
N GLU A 692 1.81 -7.48 27.70
CA GLU A 692 1.56 -7.42 26.28
C GLU A 692 1.41 -5.98 25.80
N MET A 693 0.60 -5.18 26.48
CA MET A 693 0.43 -3.76 26.17
C MET A 693 1.74 -2.98 26.23
N CYS A 694 2.55 -3.19 27.25
CA CYS A 694 3.83 -2.52 27.40
C CYS A 694 4.85 -2.89 26.34
N LEU A 695 4.77 -4.08 25.76
CA LEU A 695 5.64 -4.56 24.70
C LEU A 695 5.19 -4.10 23.30
N GLU A 696 3.91 -4.10 23.03
CA GLU A 696 3.35 -3.94 21.69
C GLU A 696 2.70 -2.58 21.43
N SER A 697 1.69 -2.21 22.20
CA SER A 697 0.76 -1.13 21.85
C SER A 697 0.94 0.15 22.67
N ALA A 698 1.47 0.07 23.90
CA ALA A 698 1.54 1.20 24.83
C ALA A 698 2.88 1.25 25.58
N LYS A 699 3.97 1.37 24.83
CA LYS A 699 5.37 1.35 25.34
C LYS A 699 5.68 2.45 26.35
N GLU A 700 4.86 3.49 26.42
CA GLU A 700 4.95 4.57 27.39
C GLU A 700 4.74 4.08 28.85
N PHE A 701 4.00 2.99 29.02
CA PHE A 701 3.79 2.38 30.33
C PHE A 701 4.94 1.48 30.79
N SER A 702 5.80 1.01 29.87
CA SER A 702 6.90 0.10 30.21
C SER A 702 7.77 0.60 31.39
N PRO A 703 8.20 1.88 31.46
CA PRO A 703 8.94 2.38 32.63
C PRO A 703 8.10 2.57 33.91
N LEU A 704 6.77 2.51 33.77
CA LEU A 704 5.82 2.70 34.86
C LEU A 704 5.21 1.38 35.37
N PHE A 705 5.56 0.24 34.74
CA PHE A 705 4.95 -1.06 35.02
C PHE A 705 4.86 -1.39 36.51
N ALA A 706 5.98 -1.41 37.22
CA ALA A 706 6.04 -1.70 38.66
C ALA A 706 5.20 -0.75 39.51
N ARG A 707 5.10 0.52 39.12
CA ARG A 707 4.30 1.52 39.82
C ARG A 707 2.80 1.33 39.60
N ILE A 708 2.40 0.98 38.41
CA ILE A 708 0.98 0.72 38.10
C ILE A 708 0.55 -0.60 38.73
N LEU A 709 1.41 -1.61 38.75
CA LEU A 709 1.18 -2.86 39.46
C LEU A 709 0.94 -2.58 40.98
N HIS A 710 1.75 -1.72 41.60
CA HIS A 710 1.56 -1.30 42.98
C HIS A 710 0.24 -0.52 43.17
N ILE A 711 -0.18 0.34 42.22
CA ILE A 711 -1.46 1.05 42.29
C ILE A 711 -2.63 0.07 42.22
N LEU A 712 -2.56 -0.97 41.37
CA LEU A 712 -3.60 -2.00 41.28
C LEU A 712 -3.72 -2.78 42.61
N TYR A 713 -2.59 -3.11 43.24
CA TYR A 713 -2.55 -3.73 44.55
C TYR A 713 -3.12 -2.79 45.62
N ASP A 714 -2.69 -1.54 45.72
CA ASP A 714 -3.14 -0.52 46.68
C ASP A 714 -4.65 -0.21 46.61
N LYS A 715 -5.27 -0.50 45.46
CA LYS A 715 -6.72 -0.36 45.21
C LYS A 715 -7.50 -1.68 45.36
N ASP A 716 -6.88 -2.70 45.97
CA ASP A 716 -7.44 -4.04 46.12
C ASP A 716 -8.01 -4.61 44.79
N ILE A 717 -7.39 -4.33 43.67
CA ILE A 717 -7.77 -4.89 42.33
C ILE A 717 -7.00 -6.17 42.10
N LEU A 718 -5.73 -6.22 42.46
CA LEU A 718 -4.90 -7.41 42.43
C LEU A 718 -4.55 -7.84 43.85
N GLN A 719 -4.69 -9.11 44.14
CA GLN A 719 -4.31 -9.70 45.40
C GLN A 719 -2.82 -10.09 45.40
N GLU A 720 -2.25 -10.21 46.60
CA GLU A 720 -0.88 -10.61 46.79
C GLU A 720 -0.56 -11.94 46.12
N ASP A 721 -1.43 -12.95 46.32
CA ASP A 721 -1.27 -14.28 45.74
C ASP A 721 -1.19 -14.28 44.23
N ALA A 722 -1.95 -13.41 43.53
CA ALA A 722 -1.91 -13.30 42.07
C ALA A 722 -0.57 -12.75 41.58
N ILE A 723 -0.04 -11.73 42.26
CA ILE A 723 1.25 -11.11 41.91
C ILE A 723 2.42 -12.06 42.16
N LEU A 724 2.39 -12.76 43.30
CA LEU A 724 3.43 -13.75 43.66
C LEU A 724 3.40 -14.93 42.70
N ARG A 725 2.23 -15.47 42.37
CA ARG A 725 2.07 -16.59 41.43
C ARG A 725 2.53 -16.20 40.01
N TRP A 726 2.15 -15.02 39.52
CA TRP A 726 2.66 -14.49 38.27
C TRP A 726 4.22 -14.42 38.23
N ALA A 727 4.82 -13.94 39.32
CA ALA A 727 6.28 -13.84 39.44
C ALA A 727 6.95 -15.23 39.44
N ASP A 728 6.36 -16.21 40.14
CA ASP A 728 6.86 -17.58 40.26
C ASP A 728 6.74 -18.35 38.92
N GLU A 729 5.65 -18.16 38.18
CA GLU A 729 5.44 -18.75 36.85
C GLU A 729 6.52 -18.26 35.84
N LYS A 730 6.98 -17.04 35.98
CA LYS A 730 8.06 -16.46 35.14
C LYS A 730 9.46 -16.86 35.58
N GLU A 731 9.66 -17.50 36.73
CA GLU A 731 11.02 -17.87 37.23
C GLU A 731 11.77 -18.82 36.27
N GLY A 732 11.03 -19.69 35.55
CA GLY A 732 11.57 -20.63 34.56
C GLY A 732 11.62 -20.10 33.12
N ALA A 733 11.12 -18.90 32.84
CA ALA A 733 11.03 -18.35 31.48
C ALA A 733 12.34 -17.76 30.96
N ASP A 734 12.40 -17.44 29.67
CA ASP A 734 13.55 -16.81 29.03
C ASP A 734 13.83 -15.39 29.57
N GLU A 735 15.08 -14.92 29.44
CA GLU A 735 15.52 -13.62 29.91
C GLU A 735 14.71 -12.42 29.36
N SER A 736 14.15 -12.55 28.17
CA SER A 736 13.25 -11.56 27.54
C SER A 736 11.91 -11.42 28.26
N ASP A 737 11.41 -12.50 28.86
CA ASP A 737 10.09 -12.55 29.51
C ASP A 737 10.15 -12.15 30.99
N LYS A 738 11.37 -12.03 31.54
CA LYS A 738 11.63 -11.62 32.93
C LYS A 738 11.79 -10.09 33.11
N VAL A 739 11.68 -9.30 32.05
CA VAL A 739 11.95 -7.86 32.10
C VAL A 739 11.10 -7.15 33.15
N PHE A 740 9.79 -7.44 33.17
CA PHE A 740 8.84 -6.78 34.08
C PHE A 740 8.89 -7.34 35.51
N VAL A 741 9.19 -8.63 35.67
CA VAL A 741 9.45 -9.23 37.01
C VAL A 741 10.66 -8.59 37.66
N ARG A 742 11.78 -8.43 36.92
CA ARG A 742 12.97 -7.72 37.42
C ARG A 742 12.70 -6.27 37.76
N GLN A 743 11.88 -5.59 36.97
CA GLN A 743 11.49 -4.21 37.20
C GLN A 743 10.66 -4.08 38.50
N SER A 744 9.87 -5.11 38.83
CA SER A 744 9.01 -5.19 40.00
C SER A 744 9.65 -5.92 41.17
N GLU A 745 10.92 -6.37 41.09
CA GLU A 745 11.61 -7.24 42.07
C GLU A 745 11.52 -6.71 43.52
N LYS A 746 11.71 -5.42 43.70
CA LYS A 746 11.64 -4.80 45.06
C LYS A 746 10.23 -4.86 45.64
N PHE A 747 9.22 -4.75 44.84
CA PHE A 747 7.83 -4.84 45.24
C PHE A 747 7.43 -6.30 45.53
N ILE A 748 7.84 -7.24 44.67
CA ILE A 748 7.62 -8.68 44.86
C ILE A 748 8.33 -9.16 46.15
N GLN A 749 9.57 -8.72 46.41
CA GLN A 749 10.30 -9.05 47.60
C GLN A 749 9.60 -8.53 48.85
N TRP A 750 9.08 -7.28 48.83
CA TRP A 750 8.32 -6.71 49.91
C TRP A 750 7.02 -7.49 50.21
N LEU A 751 6.31 -7.96 49.18
CA LEU A 751 5.15 -8.82 49.38
C LEU A 751 5.53 -10.15 50.04
N ARG A 752 6.60 -10.82 49.59
CA ARG A 752 7.07 -12.10 50.20
C ARG A 752 7.49 -11.93 51.68
N GLU A 753 8.09 -10.78 52.04
CA GLU A 753 8.45 -10.50 53.41
C GLU A 753 7.21 -10.20 54.28
N ALA A 754 6.15 -9.60 53.74
CA ALA A 754 4.92 -9.32 54.42
C ALA A 754 4.10 -10.60 54.68
N SER A 755 4.06 -11.54 53.74
CA SER A 755 3.35 -12.82 53.93
C SER A 755 4.02 -13.73 54.95
N GLU A 756 5.34 -13.67 55.12
CA GLU A 756 6.07 -14.44 56.14
C GLU A 756 5.83 -13.91 57.58
N GLU A 757 5.32 -12.67 57.76
CA GLU A 757 5.00 -12.11 59.06
C GLU A 757 3.55 -12.41 59.52
N GLU A 758 2.66 -12.89 58.63
CA GLU A 758 1.26 -13.24 58.97
C GLU A 758 1.04 -14.73 59.26
N ASP A 759 2.00 -15.64 58.95
CA ASP A 759 2.00 -17.05 59.31
C ASP A 759 2.76 -17.25 60.66
#